data_e2405c9f6cb664b508341bb372066019
#
_entry.id   e2405c9f6cb664b508341bb372066019
#
_cell.length_a   1.000
_cell.length_b   1.000
_cell.length_c   1.000
_cell.angle_alpha   90.00
_cell.angle_beta   90.00
_cell.angle_gamma   90.00
#
_symmetry.space_group_name_H-M   'P 1'
#
loop_
_entity.id
_entity.type
_entity.pdbx_description
1 polymer ?
#
loop_
_entity_poly.entity_id
_entity_poly.type
_entity_poly.pdbx_seq_one_letter_code
_entity_poly.pdbx_strand_id
1 'polypeptide(L)'
;MKKRLLKKGIFAGVMSAVLGVMLVSGNNMNVVAEEKTSSNEEINESNAALKSYISDMNIKGYVGTSIKNNIKYWQIDAYKDNPNIIDQINFAKENVKTLDAILGSDYYGVNKYFDISIQNKKLAWTLKNVPNSFADRDFRFSNDSNALVNWAGAKELWVSVDASEISTNTSLRVAFEENAIGRESYSLIQDKAITLYDENGKTESTDDANGYVKLPARFEGNVVLPLNQTYFKRYWSEGGNSALDISKVVQFQLSVKGDKEMVGKTFYINNFSIVGDVGGENLPLNIQSDYTYKTVWKFDNLTNGNGYTPSSLAWYGEFVGKLLTGMAYSYKIEPNEELLNSANVIINDLALAQGEDGYLGVFSGGARYSLESSNWDLWNQYHCITGLLEWYKITSNEKALDIAKKCLDCIYNTFKDRSYIVSGGFETNRGIAHGYAQMYQITHDKKYLDEAERIIIEDCKGDYNGWYQGALKGKHFYQTNNNRWEILHMMMTLGILYEETQNEEYYNVMAILWNDILMTDIHNTGGFTTNEGAQGSPYLEGVIETCCTIAWLAFTNEFYKYNKTVEVADEFERSYYNGLLGSLLDNDKYCTYNSPMNGIQGTCGHYDGRKVSSQQDISFQYHSESPDMNCCQANLARGLGQLSEWACLTDNDKLYLNYYGTSSIATKVNDKDVTITQQTNYPLDGAIDIKISNLTEPTKFKLMLRIPSWAKGSTAYIDGKRVILKAGTYYEIEKLWKNNDSFQLNLDIKYQYWKGLDQQANYTSVYYGPILLTLDNHFAKDFNQNAEFSVKDFENAIISKATSNGCMMFVDVKSGSETIRLVDYASAGKYNGNSSPSSYWTWLNVVDSPSASDDLLQRWKTSDKKNITFTPNVVLSRTSYYPGEVVNFQLYNPDNQEVDYVIVNSTKIKANAEGMFSFEMPSENTTISVVFKSIKNDTIIEDNNEKPLTGLYVCGAAALVAASGAVVYGAKKKKKKKEQ
;
A
#
# COMPACT_ATOMS: atom_id res chain seq x y z
N MET A 1 -32.36 -13.59 45.02
CA MET A 1 -33.52 -14.51 45.10
C MET A 1 -33.81 -15.09 43.72
N LYS A 2 -33.63 -16.41 43.64
CA LYS A 2 -34.25 -17.38 42.71
C LYS A 2 -34.21 -17.06 41.17
N LYS A 3 -33.36 -17.77 40.46
CA LYS A 3 -33.50 -19.09 39.79
C LYS A 3 -34.19 -19.04 38.44
N ARG A 4 -33.42 -19.45 37.38
CA ARG A 4 -33.62 -20.54 36.41
C ARG A 4 -32.58 -20.40 35.30
N LEU A 5 -31.61 -21.17 35.14
CA LEU A 5 -31.33 -22.59 34.85
C LEU A 5 -32.27 -23.22 33.81
N LEU A 6 -31.60 -23.72 32.80
CA LEU A 6 -31.95 -24.75 31.80
C LEU A 6 -32.62 -24.30 30.51
N LYS A 7 -31.82 -24.35 29.40
CA LYS A 7 -31.99 -25.45 28.43
C LYS A 7 -30.76 -25.59 27.55
N LYS A 8 -29.95 -26.54 27.89
CA LYS A 8 -29.13 -27.30 26.92
C LYS A 8 -30.03 -28.34 26.27
N GLY A 9 -29.78 -28.54 24.97
CA GLY A 9 -30.19 -29.82 24.35
C GLY A 9 -30.77 -29.65 22.95
N ILE A 10 -30.13 -30.35 22.04
CA ILE A 10 -30.70 -30.89 20.80
C ILE A 10 -30.56 -29.96 19.57
N PHE A 11 -29.44 -30.09 18.88
CA PHE A 11 -29.37 -30.25 17.42
C PHE A 11 -28.11 -31.06 17.09
N ALA A 12 -28.19 -32.35 17.37
CA ALA A 12 -27.36 -33.40 16.78
C ALA A 12 -28.34 -34.41 16.22
N GLY A 13 -28.36 -34.52 14.89
CA GLY A 13 -29.11 -35.61 14.29
C GLY A 13 -30.00 -35.16 13.15
N VAL A 14 -29.47 -34.90 11.98
CA VAL A 14 -30.05 -35.24 10.67
C VAL A 14 -28.95 -35.11 9.62
N MET A 15 -28.12 -36.12 9.51
CA MET A 15 -27.39 -36.47 8.30
C MET A 15 -26.91 -37.93 8.41
N SER A 16 -27.85 -38.83 8.32
CA SER A 16 -27.62 -40.23 8.04
C SER A 16 -28.93 -40.85 7.58
N ALA A 17 -29.22 -40.77 6.33
CA ALA A 17 -30.12 -41.65 5.59
C ALA A 17 -30.32 -41.17 4.15
N VAL A 18 -29.39 -41.41 3.26
CA VAL A 18 -29.65 -41.78 1.86
C VAL A 18 -28.38 -42.48 1.34
N LEU A 19 -28.22 -43.70 1.75
CA LEU A 19 -27.38 -44.72 1.07
C LEU A 19 -28.06 -46.04 1.27
N GLY A 20 -28.81 -46.41 0.28
CA GLY A 20 -29.41 -47.74 0.23
C GLY A 20 -30.19 -47.92 -1.05
N VAL A 21 -29.74 -48.93 -1.77
CA VAL A 21 -30.47 -49.59 -2.85
C VAL A 21 -30.21 -49.10 -4.27
N MET A 22 -29.20 -49.65 -4.92
CA MET A 22 -29.40 -50.52 -6.09
C MET A 22 -28.10 -51.28 -6.36
N LEU A 23 -28.09 -52.54 -5.91
CA LEU A 23 -27.26 -53.63 -6.41
C LEU A 23 -28.02 -54.28 -7.59
N VAL A 24 -27.28 -54.69 -8.59
CA VAL A 24 -27.38 -55.92 -9.36
C VAL A 24 -27.17 -55.73 -10.86
N SER A 25 -26.16 -56.52 -11.33
CA SER A 25 -25.81 -56.97 -12.68
C SER A 25 -24.83 -56.08 -13.43
N GLY A 26 -23.71 -56.50 -13.83
CA GLY A 26 -23.05 -57.75 -14.03
C GLY A 26 -21.93 -57.63 -15.08
N ASN A 27 -20.81 -58.21 -14.75
CA ASN A 27 -19.79 -58.74 -15.66
C ASN A 27 -18.83 -57.85 -16.45
N ASN A 28 -17.56 -57.99 -16.01
CA ASN A 28 -16.35 -58.17 -16.80
C ASN A 28 -15.89 -57.05 -17.74
N MET A 29 -14.82 -56.40 -17.38
CA MET A 29 -13.49 -56.49 -18.04
C MET A 29 -12.44 -55.59 -17.40
N ASN A 30 -11.42 -56.28 -16.88
CA ASN A 30 -9.99 -55.97 -16.88
C ASN A 30 -9.51 -54.53 -16.59
N VAL A 31 -8.94 -54.36 -15.38
CA VAL A 31 -7.51 -54.17 -15.12
C VAL A 31 -6.77 -53.46 -16.25
N VAL A 32 -6.58 -52.19 -16.06
CA VAL A 32 -5.40 -51.35 -16.25
C VAL A 32 -5.84 -49.89 -15.96
N ALA A 33 -5.78 -49.44 -14.72
CA ALA A 33 -5.73 -48.04 -14.35
C ALA A 33 -5.51 -47.87 -12.83
N GLU A 34 -4.42 -48.46 -12.36
CA GLU A 34 -3.87 -48.11 -11.04
C GLU A 34 -2.36 -47.94 -11.24
N GLU A 35 -2.00 -46.75 -11.71
CA GLU A 35 -0.65 -46.16 -11.59
C GLU A 35 -0.64 -44.83 -12.32
N LYS A 36 -1.29 -43.83 -11.76
CA LYS A 36 -1.07 -42.41 -12.11
C LYS A 36 -1.83 -41.45 -11.19
N THR A 37 -1.86 -41.69 -9.90
CA THR A 37 -2.43 -40.69 -8.96
C THR A 37 -1.45 -40.21 -7.88
N SER A 38 -0.22 -40.76 -7.83
CA SER A 38 0.77 -40.34 -6.84
C SER A 38 1.69 -39.19 -7.25
N SER A 39 1.77 -38.85 -8.54
CA SER A 39 2.68 -37.78 -8.98
C SER A 39 2.06 -36.38 -9.05
N ASN A 40 0.73 -36.30 -9.13
CA ASN A 40 0.07 -34.98 -9.17
C ASN A 40 -0.26 -34.40 -7.77
N GLU A 41 -0.40 -35.27 -6.75
CA GLU A 41 -0.60 -34.78 -5.38
C GLU A 41 0.71 -34.28 -4.76
N GLU A 42 1.86 -34.88 -5.04
CA GLU A 42 3.16 -34.40 -4.52
C GLU A 42 3.62 -33.09 -5.18
N ILE A 43 3.25 -32.82 -6.44
CA ILE A 43 3.57 -31.56 -7.13
C ILE A 43 2.68 -30.42 -6.61
N ASN A 44 1.40 -30.68 -6.31
CA ASN A 44 0.49 -29.69 -5.73
C ASN A 44 0.85 -29.32 -4.28
N GLU A 45 1.42 -30.23 -3.48
CA GLU A 45 1.87 -29.92 -2.12
C GLU A 45 3.10 -29.00 -2.08
N SER A 46 3.96 -28.99 -3.10
CA SER A 46 5.19 -28.18 -3.11
C SER A 46 4.94 -26.70 -3.40
N ASN A 47 3.84 -26.36 -4.07
CA ASN A 47 3.53 -24.99 -4.54
C ASN A 47 2.49 -24.28 -3.67
N ALA A 48 1.88 -24.96 -2.70
CA ALA A 48 0.91 -24.35 -1.79
C ALA A 48 1.57 -23.25 -0.92
N ALA A 49 0.87 -22.15 -0.76
CA ALA A 49 1.30 -21.07 0.11
C ALA A 49 1.37 -21.50 1.58
N LEU A 50 2.37 -20.97 2.30
CA LEU A 50 2.37 -21.01 3.76
C LEU A 50 1.16 -20.23 4.30
N LYS A 51 0.50 -20.76 5.33
CA LYS A 51 -0.68 -20.13 5.93
C LYS A 51 -0.44 -19.76 7.40
N SER A 52 -0.87 -18.59 7.80
CA SER A 52 -0.86 -18.16 9.20
C SER A 52 -2.19 -18.50 9.86
N TYR A 53 -2.16 -19.38 10.85
CA TYR A 53 -3.30 -19.74 11.70
C TYR A 53 -3.15 -19.14 13.11
N ILE A 54 -2.38 -18.10 13.27
CA ILE A 54 -2.19 -17.42 14.55
C ILE A 54 -3.52 -16.84 15.02
N SER A 55 -3.87 -17.11 16.28
CA SER A 55 -5.07 -16.61 16.93
C SER A 55 -4.77 -15.77 18.18
N ASP A 56 -3.54 -15.89 18.73
CA ASP A 56 -3.02 -15.10 19.84
C ASP A 56 -1.49 -15.23 19.86
N MET A 57 -0.77 -14.14 20.06
CA MET A 57 0.70 -14.19 20.17
C MET A 57 1.22 -13.82 21.55
N ASN A 58 0.50 -13.09 22.34
CA ASN A 58 0.88 -12.63 23.69
C ASN A 58 2.38 -12.26 23.82
N ILE A 59 2.83 -11.33 22.96
CA ILE A 59 4.23 -10.90 22.88
C ILE A 59 4.60 -10.03 24.06
N LYS A 60 5.80 -10.22 24.62
CA LYS A 60 6.39 -9.39 25.66
C LYS A 60 7.58 -8.58 25.12
N GLY A 61 8.12 -7.68 25.95
CA GLY A 61 9.27 -6.86 25.59
C GLY A 61 8.90 -5.68 24.70
N TYR A 62 9.89 -5.14 24.01
CA TYR A 62 9.76 -3.91 23.22
C TYR A 62 8.66 -4.03 22.15
N VAL A 63 8.74 -5.02 21.29
CA VAL A 63 7.78 -5.26 20.19
C VAL A 63 6.34 -5.40 20.72
N GLY A 64 6.15 -6.27 21.73
CA GLY A 64 4.82 -6.49 22.30
C GLY A 64 4.27 -5.24 22.99
N THR A 65 5.13 -4.43 23.61
CA THR A 65 4.73 -3.16 24.22
C THR A 65 4.27 -2.17 23.15
N SER A 66 5.05 -2.01 22.07
CA SER A 66 4.70 -1.10 20.98
C SER A 66 3.38 -1.48 20.30
N ILE A 67 3.16 -2.76 20.04
CA ILE A 67 1.89 -3.23 19.45
C ILE A 67 0.72 -2.94 20.40
N LYS A 68 0.84 -3.29 21.70
CA LYS A 68 -0.22 -3.06 22.71
C LYS A 68 -0.51 -1.58 22.92
N ASN A 69 0.52 -0.74 22.96
CA ASN A 69 0.37 0.70 23.04
C ASN A 69 -0.35 1.26 21.81
N ASN A 70 0.02 0.81 20.61
CA ASN A 70 -0.64 1.23 19.38
C ASN A 70 -2.11 0.80 19.34
N ILE A 71 -2.44 -0.44 19.74
CA ILE A 71 -3.83 -0.89 19.86
C ILE A 71 -4.59 0.05 20.81
N LYS A 72 -4.05 0.24 22.03
CA LYS A 72 -4.71 0.98 23.11
C LYS A 72 -4.85 2.48 22.82
N TYR A 73 -3.79 3.12 22.31
CA TYR A 73 -3.73 4.58 22.20
C TYR A 73 -4.08 5.11 20.83
N TRP A 74 -4.12 4.22 19.83
CA TRP A 74 -4.45 4.59 18.45
C TRP A 74 -5.62 3.79 17.88
N GLN A 75 -5.48 2.49 17.67
CA GLN A 75 -6.41 1.72 16.83
C GLN A 75 -7.85 1.73 17.36
N ILE A 76 -8.04 1.60 18.66
CA ILE A 76 -9.37 1.55 19.30
C ILE A 76 -10.14 2.86 19.08
N ASP A 77 -9.48 3.99 19.25
CA ASP A 77 -10.12 5.31 19.15
C ASP A 77 -9.90 6.01 17.80
N ALA A 78 -9.07 5.46 16.92
CA ALA A 78 -8.66 6.11 15.66
C ALA A 78 -9.85 6.58 14.83
N TYR A 79 -10.85 5.74 14.65
CA TYR A 79 -12.06 6.09 13.90
C TYR A 79 -12.94 7.09 14.65
N LYS A 80 -13.13 6.90 15.93
CA LYS A 80 -13.92 7.82 16.77
C LYS A 80 -13.32 9.23 16.78
N ASP A 81 -11.99 9.33 16.85
CA ASP A 81 -11.27 10.60 16.84
C ASP A 81 -11.18 11.21 15.44
N ASN A 82 -11.32 10.40 14.38
CA ASN A 82 -11.22 10.79 12.98
C ASN A 82 -12.40 10.27 12.14
N PRO A 83 -13.65 10.61 12.46
CA PRO A 83 -14.83 10.07 11.75
C PRO A 83 -14.85 10.45 10.26
N ASN A 84 -14.16 11.51 9.89
CA ASN A 84 -14.08 12.00 8.51
C ASN A 84 -13.54 10.97 7.50
N ILE A 85 -12.82 9.94 7.95
CA ILE A 85 -12.31 8.89 7.04
C ILE A 85 -13.42 8.08 6.40
N ILE A 86 -14.57 7.94 7.05
CA ILE A 86 -15.78 7.34 6.45
C ILE A 86 -16.70 8.42 5.90
N ASP A 87 -16.72 9.60 6.48
CA ASP A 87 -17.49 10.72 5.96
C ASP A 87 -17.18 11.04 4.50
N GLN A 88 -15.92 10.89 4.06
CA GLN A 88 -15.56 11.06 2.65
C GLN A 88 -16.25 10.03 1.73
N ILE A 89 -16.42 8.81 2.20
CA ILE A 89 -17.17 7.77 1.48
C ILE A 89 -18.67 8.07 1.52
N ASN A 90 -19.20 8.49 2.65
CA ASN A 90 -20.58 8.98 2.77
C ASN A 90 -20.83 10.17 1.84
N PHE A 91 -19.85 11.08 1.71
CA PHE A 91 -19.95 12.20 0.78
C PHE A 91 -20.05 11.74 -0.67
N ALA A 92 -19.34 10.67 -1.04
CA ALA A 92 -19.50 10.12 -2.38
C ALA A 92 -20.90 9.53 -2.61
N LYS A 93 -21.51 8.91 -1.59
CA LYS A 93 -22.89 8.42 -1.63
C LYS A 93 -23.90 9.55 -1.71
N GLU A 94 -23.73 10.58 -0.89
CA GLU A 94 -24.54 11.78 -0.90
C GLU A 94 -24.07 12.81 -1.93
N ASN A 95 -23.02 12.51 -2.67
CA ASN A 95 -22.31 13.43 -3.55
C ASN A 95 -21.84 14.71 -2.82
N VAL A 96 -21.32 14.58 -1.60
CA VAL A 96 -20.78 15.73 -0.87
C VAL A 96 -19.29 15.85 -1.11
N LYS A 97 -18.83 17.03 -1.44
CA LYS A 97 -17.41 17.39 -1.62
C LYS A 97 -17.06 18.56 -0.71
N THR A 98 -15.81 18.65 -0.30
CA THR A 98 -15.27 19.83 0.36
C THR A 98 -14.41 20.62 -0.62
N LEU A 99 -14.45 21.93 -0.50
CA LEU A 99 -13.73 22.86 -1.37
C LEU A 99 -13.00 23.91 -0.54
N ASP A 100 -11.77 24.23 -0.95
CA ASP A 100 -11.12 25.43 -0.48
C ASP A 100 -11.75 26.65 -1.14
N ALA A 101 -12.12 27.62 -0.33
CA ALA A 101 -12.61 28.91 -0.80
C ALA A 101 -11.44 29.85 -1.06
N ILE A 102 -11.36 30.42 -2.25
CA ILE A 102 -10.33 31.37 -2.64
C ILE A 102 -10.92 32.79 -2.62
N LEU A 103 -10.30 33.66 -1.86
CA LEU A 103 -10.65 35.08 -1.92
C LEU A 103 -10.34 35.65 -3.32
N GLY A 104 -11.34 36.16 -3.99
CA GLY A 104 -11.19 36.85 -5.25
C GLY A 104 -10.28 38.09 -5.09
N SER A 105 -9.79 38.61 -6.22
CA SER A 105 -8.97 39.83 -6.25
C SER A 105 -9.72 41.01 -5.62
N ASP A 106 -9.02 41.79 -4.82
CA ASP A 106 -9.60 42.95 -4.14
C ASP A 106 -9.69 44.16 -5.09
N TYR A 107 -10.44 44.04 -6.19
CA TYR A 107 -10.54 45.07 -7.20
C TYR A 107 -11.12 46.39 -6.66
N TYR A 108 -11.92 46.34 -5.59
CA TYR A 108 -12.63 47.51 -5.05
C TYR A 108 -12.31 47.79 -3.58
N GLY A 109 -11.25 47.21 -3.03
CA GLY A 109 -10.86 47.37 -1.63
C GLY A 109 -11.84 46.77 -0.64
N VAL A 110 -12.53 45.71 -1.01
CA VAL A 110 -13.65 45.07 -0.31
C VAL A 110 -13.25 44.46 1.02
N ASN A 111 -11.98 44.08 1.22
CA ASN A 111 -11.44 43.66 2.51
C ASN A 111 -11.62 44.70 3.64
N LYS A 112 -11.84 45.96 3.31
CA LYS A 112 -12.19 46.97 4.27
C LYS A 112 -13.59 46.83 4.86
N TYR A 113 -14.45 46.11 4.16
CA TYR A 113 -15.87 46.04 4.44
C TYR A 113 -16.26 44.73 5.08
N PHE A 114 -15.68 43.58 4.65
CA PHE A 114 -15.98 42.26 5.18
C PHE A 114 -14.78 41.61 5.86
N ASP A 115 -15.04 40.98 6.98
CA ASP A 115 -14.25 39.86 7.50
C ASP A 115 -14.85 38.59 7.00
N ILE A 116 -13.99 37.73 6.42
CA ILE A 116 -14.42 36.52 5.76
C ILE A 116 -13.62 35.37 6.31
N SER A 117 -14.31 34.32 6.71
CA SER A 117 -13.71 33.14 7.32
C SER A 117 -14.53 31.90 7.00
N ILE A 118 -13.96 30.75 7.26
CA ILE A 118 -14.71 29.51 7.31
C ILE A 118 -14.91 29.14 8.78
N GLN A 119 -16.17 28.96 9.16
CA GLN A 119 -16.60 28.63 10.51
C GLN A 119 -17.50 27.41 10.44
N ASN A 120 -17.12 26.32 11.09
CA ASN A 120 -17.91 25.07 11.08
C ASN A 120 -18.30 24.60 9.66
N LYS A 121 -17.34 24.63 8.74
CA LYS A 121 -17.57 24.26 7.30
C LYS A 121 -18.60 25.13 6.59
N LYS A 122 -18.87 26.32 7.08
CA LYS A 122 -19.71 27.36 6.48
C LYS A 122 -18.82 28.54 6.10
N LEU A 123 -19.11 29.17 4.98
CA LEU A 123 -18.46 30.41 4.58
C LEU A 123 -19.16 31.59 5.24
N ALA A 124 -18.44 32.31 6.06
CA ALA A 124 -18.97 33.43 6.86
C ALA A 124 -18.50 34.77 6.32
N TRP A 125 -19.42 35.68 6.03
CA TRP A 125 -19.16 37.11 5.73
C TRP A 125 -19.67 37.98 6.87
N THR A 126 -18.78 38.62 7.59
CA THR A 126 -19.13 39.59 8.62
C THR A 126 -18.85 41.00 8.11
N LEU A 127 -19.88 41.83 7.98
CA LEU A 127 -19.73 43.20 7.53
C LEU A 127 -19.14 44.08 8.63
N LYS A 128 -18.00 44.72 8.39
CA LYS A 128 -17.32 45.63 9.31
C LYS A 128 -17.75 47.07 9.15
N ASN A 129 -17.83 47.53 7.92
CA ASN A 129 -18.10 48.93 7.57
C ASN A 129 -18.96 48.99 6.30
N VAL A 130 -19.79 50.00 6.18
CA VAL A 130 -20.62 50.23 5.00
C VAL A 130 -19.86 51.13 4.04
N PRO A 131 -19.67 50.75 2.78
CA PRO A 131 -19.14 51.66 1.75
C PRO A 131 -20.19 52.72 1.36
N ASN A 132 -19.73 53.78 0.68
CA ASN A 132 -20.59 54.85 0.22
C ASN A 132 -21.65 54.39 -0.80
N SER A 133 -21.47 53.27 -1.43
CA SER A 133 -22.44 52.66 -2.34
C SER A 133 -22.96 51.34 -1.77
N PHE A 134 -22.42 50.22 -2.20
CA PHE A 134 -22.65 48.92 -1.63
C PHE A 134 -21.34 48.18 -1.61
N ALA A 135 -21.19 47.24 -0.70
CA ALA A 135 -20.06 46.33 -0.67
C ALA A 135 -20.51 44.95 -1.12
N ASP A 136 -19.76 44.37 -1.97
CA ASP A 136 -19.86 42.98 -2.34
C ASP A 136 -18.47 42.37 -2.41
N ARG A 137 -18.41 41.09 -2.30
CA ARG A 137 -17.18 40.35 -2.43
C ARG A 137 -17.43 39.01 -3.12
N ASP A 138 -16.60 38.78 -4.12
CA ASP A 138 -16.60 37.50 -4.81
C ASP A 138 -15.79 36.47 -4.04
N PHE A 139 -16.38 35.32 -3.86
CA PHE A 139 -15.67 34.09 -3.54
C PHE A 139 -15.57 33.24 -4.78
N ARG A 140 -14.39 32.69 -4.99
CA ARG A 140 -14.09 31.89 -6.17
C ARG A 140 -13.63 30.52 -5.76
N PHE A 141 -14.17 29.52 -6.44
CA PHE A 141 -13.65 28.18 -6.50
C PHE A 141 -13.11 28.02 -7.90
N SER A 142 -11.82 27.79 -8.05
CA SER A 142 -11.21 27.66 -9.37
C SER A 142 -10.18 26.56 -9.38
N ASN A 143 -9.99 25.97 -10.56
CA ASN A 143 -8.92 25.04 -10.86
C ASN A 143 -8.18 25.57 -12.06
N ASP A 144 -6.91 25.91 -11.90
CA ASP A 144 -6.13 26.59 -12.95
C ASP A 144 -5.82 25.70 -14.14
N SER A 145 -5.84 24.40 -13.99
CA SER A 145 -5.41 23.47 -15.04
C SER A 145 -6.51 22.60 -15.62
N ASN A 146 -7.63 22.37 -14.90
CA ASN A 146 -8.70 21.46 -15.32
C ASN A 146 -10.07 21.96 -14.90
N ALA A 147 -11.13 21.31 -15.38
CA ALA A 147 -12.47 21.56 -14.89
C ALA A 147 -12.52 21.37 -13.37
N LEU A 148 -13.01 22.38 -12.65
CA LEU A 148 -13.29 22.28 -11.22
C LEU A 148 -14.29 21.16 -10.96
N VAL A 149 -15.36 21.18 -11.75
CA VAL A 149 -16.42 20.18 -11.68
C VAL A 149 -17.05 19.99 -13.07
N ASN A 150 -17.54 18.80 -13.31
CA ASN A 150 -18.41 18.49 -14.44
C ASN A 150 -19.86 18.50 -13.93
N TRP A 151 -20.63 19.48 -14.38
CA TRP A 151 -22.06 19.61 -14.05
C TRP A 151 -22.97 19.14 -15.17
N ALA A 152 -22.46 18.41 -16.16
CA ALA A 152 -23.31 17.86 -17.21
C ALA A 152 -24.51 17.12 -16.62
N GLY A 153 -25.70 17.42 -17.11
CA GLY A 153 -26.95 16.87 -16.58
C GLY A 153 -27.51 17.59 -15.34
N ALA A 154 -26.80 18.56 -14.76
CA ALA A 154 -27.37 19.39 -13.69
C ALA A 154 -28.53 20.24 -14.20
N LYS A 155 -29.59 20.30 -13.42
CA LYS A 155 -30.81 21.10 -13.71
C LYS A 155 -30.90 22.34 -12.83
N GLU A 156 -30.43 22.24 -11.59
CA GLU A 156 -30.54 23.29 -10.59
C GLU A 156 -29.26 23.40 -9.76
N LEU A 157 -28.95 24.64 -9.37
CA LEU A 157 -27.97 24.96 -8.34
C LEU A 157 -28.72 25.45 -7.09
N TRP A 158 -28.45 24.80 -5.97
CA TRP A 158 -29.02 25.15 -4.68
C TRP A 158 -27.91 25.75 -3.81
N VAL A 159 -28.15 26.94 -3.28
CA VAL A 159 -27.23 27.61 -2.35
C VAL A 159 -27.92 27.72 -1.00
N SER A 160 -27.42 26.99 -0.01
CA SER A 160 -27.94 27.05 1.36
C SER A 160 -27.31 28.22 2.10
N VAL A 161 -28.15 29.11 2.60
CA VAL A 161 -27.74 30.33 3.28
C VAL A 161 -28.37 30.44 4.65
N ASP A 162 -27.68 31.13 5.56
CA ASP A 162 -28.16 31.54 6.86
C ASP A 162 -27.86 33.03 7.05
N ALA A 163 -28.88 33.83 6.92
CA ALA A 163 -28.90 35.28 7.17
C ALA A 163 -29.82 35.63 8.35
N SER A 164 -30.04 34.70 9.27
CA SER A 164 -30.96 34.83 10.42
C SER A 164 -30.64 36.00 11.34
N GLU A 165 -29.37 36.42 11.40
CA GLU A 165 -28.93 37.60 12.17
C GLU A 165 -29.25 38.94 11.48
N ILE A 166 -29.60 38.91 10.17
CA ILE A 166 -29.75 40.12 9.36
C ILE A 166 -31.21 40.53 9.34
N SER A 167 -31.57 41.63 9.97
CA SER A 167 -32.93 42.10 10.15
C SER A 167 -33.52 42.81 8.94
N THR A 168 -32.75 43.01 7.89
CA THR A 168 -33.16 43.66 6.62
C THR A 168 -32.96 42.70 5.47
N ASN A 169 -33.52 43.04 4.30
CA ASN A 169 -33.32 42.33 3.07
C ASN A 169 -31.81 42.40 2.68
N THR A 170 -31.27 41.28 2.26
CA THR A 170 -29.92 41.21 1.71
C THR A 170 -29.97 40.63 0.28
N SER A 171 -28.83 40.39 -0.32
CA SER A 171 -28.79 39.83 -1.67
C SER A 171 -27.56 38.97 -1.88
N LEU A 172 -27.76 37.85 -2.62
CA LEU A 172 -26.74 36.90 -3.01
C LEU A 172 -26.57 36.89 -4.53
N ARG A 173 -25.36 37.02 -5.03
CA ARG A 173 -25.06 36.82 -6.45
C ARG A 173 -24.34 35.47 -6.62
N VAL A 174 -24.72 34.79 -7.71
CA VAL A 174 -24.07 33.56 -8.15
C VAL A 174 -23.64 33.74 -9.58
N ALA A 175 -22.41 33.45 -9.87
CA ALA A 175 -21.86 33.43 -11.22
C ALA A 175 -20.86 32.26 -11.34
N PHE A 176 -20.60 31.81 -12.55
CA PHE A 176 -19.61 30.77 -12.81
C PHE A 176 -18.93 30.97 -14.16
N GLU A 177 -17.81 30.31 -14.33
CA GLU A 177 -17.05 30.32 -15.58
C GLU A 177 -16.88 28.87 -16.04
N GLU A 178 -17.06 28.65 -17.31
CA GLU A 178 -16.83 27.40 -17.97
C GLU A 178 -15.70 27.51 -19.02
N ASN A 179 -15.10 26.38 -19.39
CA ASN A 179 -14.03 26.29 -20.36
C ASN A 179 -14.14 25.01 -21.20
N ALA A 180 -15.31 24.79 -21.77
CA ALA A 180 -15.54 23.65 -22.66
C ALA A 180 -14.91 23.84 -24.04
N ILE A 181 -15.09 25.03 -24.63
CA ILE A 181 -14.55 25.40 -25.96
C ILE A 181 -13.67 26.66 -25.88
N GLY A 182 -13.73 27.38 -24.82
CA GLY A 182 -13.07 28.62 -24.48
C GLY A 182 -13.69 29.15 -23.20
N ARG A 183 -13.00 30.08 -22.52
CA ARG A 183 -13.47 30.59 -21.22
C ARG A 183 -14.65 31.53 -21.39
N GLU A 184 -15.76 31.22 -20.73
CA GLU A 184 -16.98 32.02 -20.75
C GLU A 184 -17.56 32.16 -19.33
N SER A 185 -17.85 33.38 -18.92
CA SER A 185 -18.45 33.68 -17.63
C SER A 185 -19.92 34.03 -17.75
N TYR A 186 -20.70 33.44 -16.85
CA TYR A 186 -22.18 33.51 -16.82
C TYR A 186 -22.67 34.06 -15.48
N SER A 187 -23.72 34.89 -15.52
CA SER A 187 -24.46 35.33 -14.34
C SER A 187 -25.95 35.36 -14.61
N LEU A 188 -26.78 35.50 -13.57
CA LEU A 188 -28.23 35.56 -13.70
C LEU A 188 -28.68 36.66 -14.67
N ILE A 189 -29.78 36.40 -15.33
CA ILE A 189 -30.51 37.34 -16.20
C ILE A 189 -31.51 38.13 -15.35
N GLN A 190 -31.49 39.44 -15.47
CA GLN A 190 -32.33 40.34 -14.72
C GLN A 190 -33.82 39.95 -14.76
N ASP A 191 -34.52 40.14 -13.62
CA ASP A 191 -35.99 39.97 -13.46
C ASP A 191 -36.50 38.52 -13.65
N LYS A 192 -35.63 37.52 -13.44
CA LYS A 192 -36.08 36.13 -13.39
C LYS A 192 -36.64 35.76 -12.02
N ALA A 193 -37.70 34.99 -12.01
CA ALA A 193 -38.23 34.41 -10.80
C ALA A 193 -37.29 33.34 -10.26
N ILE A 194 -36.79 33.52 -9.03
CA ILE A 194 -35.89 32.61 -8.33
C ILE A 194 -36.63 31.98 -7.16
N THR A 195 -36.58 30.69 -7.08
CA THR A 195 -37.23 29.95 -5.99
C THR A 195 -36.41 30.05 -4.72
N LEU A 196 -37.03 30.34 -3.60
CA LEU A 196 -36.51 30.26 -2.25
C LEU A 196 -37.26 29.19 -1.48
N TYR A 197 -36.51 28.38 -0.68
CA TYR A 197 -37.11 27.44 0.27
C TYR A 197 -36.61 27.75 1.67
N ASP A 198 -37.51 28.01 2.61
CA ASP A 198 -37.21 28.13 4.05
C ASP A 198 -38.09 27.17 4.86
N GLU A 199 -38.10 27.27 6.19
CA GLU A 199 -38.93 26.45 7.08
C GLU A 199 -40.45 26.57 6.82
N ASN A 200 -40.86 27.67 6.20
CA ASN A 200 -42.25 27.95 5.88
C ASN A 200 -42.65 27.45 4.47
N GLY A 201 -41.71 26.91 3.72
CA GLY A 201 -41.94 26.35 2.40
C GLY A 201 -41.38 27.18 1.25
N LYS A 202 -42.00 27.05 0.08
CA LYS A 202 -41.52 27.66 -1.17
C LYS A 202 -42.05 29.09 -1.30
N THR A 203 -41.15 30.01 -1.60
CA THR A 203 -41.44 31.39 -2.00
C THR A 203 -40.67 31.76 -3.27
N GLU A 204 -40.94 32.90 -3.85
CA GLU A 204 -40.27 33.42 -5.05
C GLU A 204 -39.64 34.77 -4.77
N SER A 205 -38.48 35.01 -5.34
CA SER A 205 -37.78 36.27 -5.37
C SER A 205 -37.30 36.58 -6.78
N THR A 206 -36.73 37.77 -6.98
CA THR A 206 -36.15 38.18 -8.26
C THR A 206 -34.72 38.66 -8.04
N ASP A 207 -33.92 38.65 -9.08
CA ASP A 207 -32.60 39.29 -9.07
C ASP A 207 -32.66 40.80 -9.42
N ASP A 208 -31.60 41.50 -9.18
CA ASP A 208 -31.39 42.86 -9.63
C ASP A 208 -30.61 42.91 -10.97
N ALA A 209 -30.40 44.13 -11.49
CA ALA A 209 -29.72 44.33 -12.77
C ALA A 209 -28.27 43.74 -12.82
N ASN A 210 -27.70 43.41 -11.67
CA ASN A 210 -26.36 42.89 -11.52
C ASN A 210 -26.34 41.37 -11.18
N GLY A 211 -27.51 40.73 -11.21
CA GLY A 211 -27.65 39.29 -10.94
C GLY A 211 -27.63 38.91 -9.44
N TYR A 212 -27.98 39.86 -8.57
CA TYR A 212 -28.14 39.59 -7.13
C TYR A 212 -29.59 39.19 -6.81
N VAL A 213 -29.78 37.99 -6.35
CA VAL A 213 -31.05 37.47 -5.81
C VAL A 213 -31.35 38.18 -4.49
N LYS A 214 -32.53 38.80 -4.39
CA LYS A 214 -32.99 39.42 -3.16
C LYS A 214 -33.46 38.39 -2.17
N LEU A 215 -32.97 38.46 -0.95
CA LEU A 215 -33.35 37.57 0.15
C LEU A 215 -34.13 38.35 1.20
N PRO A 216 -35.25 37.79 1.71
CA PRO A 216 -36.00 38.39 2.79
C PRO A 216 -35.15 38.64 4.04
N ALA A 217 -35.61 39.55 4.91
CA ALA A 217 -35.04 39.73 6.22
C ALA A 217 -35.03 38.41 7.02
N ARG A 218 -33.91 38.13 7.70
CA ARG A 218 -33.71 36.91 8.52
C ARG A 218 -33.87 35.60 7.74
N PHE A 219 -33.56 35.59 6.45
CA PHE A 219 -33.69 34.40 5.61
C PHE A 219 -32.73 33.33 6.06
N GLU A 220 -33.24 32.16 6.32
CA GLU A 220 -32.49 30.92 6.49
C GLU A 220 -33.13 29.87 5.60
N GLY A 221 -32.37 29.30 4.62
CA GLY A 221 -32.92 28.38 3.64
C GLY A 221 -32.07 28.21 2.40
N ASN A 222 -32.70 27.79 1.33
CA ASN A 222 -32.05 27.52 0.05
C ASN A 222 -32.51 28.48 -1.06
N VAL A 223 -31.54 28.98 -1.80
CA VAL A 223 -31.75 29.70 -3.06
C VAL A 223 -31.59 28.72 -4.21
N VAL A 224 -32.63 28.56 -5.03
CA VAL A 224 -32.66 27.55 -6.10
C VAL A 224 -32.60 28.23 -7.48
N LEU A 225 -31.52 27.94 -8.20
CA LEU A 225 -31.19 28.58 -9.48
C LEU A 225 -31.19 27.53 -10.60
N PRO A 226 -32.15 27.61 -11.57
CA PRO A 226 -32.15 26.75 -12.75
C PRO A 226 -30.90 26.97 -13.61
N LEU A 227 -30.15 25.92 -13.90
CA LEU A 227 -28.87 25.94 -14.63
C LEU A 227 -29.12 25.83 -16.15
N ASN A 228 -29.61 26.92 -16.75
CA ASN A 228 -29.81 26.98 -18.20
C ASN A 228 -29.74 28.41 -18.73
N GLN A 229 -29.65 28.59 -20.04
CA GLN A 229 -29.52 29.88 -20.72
C GLN A 229 -30.72 30.80 -20.57
N THR A 230 -31.87 30.33 -20.10
CA THR A 230 -33.02 31.18 -19.77
C THR A 230 -32.76 31.98 -18.50
N TYR A 231 -31.95 31.46 -17.58
CA TYR A 231 -31.62 32.07 -16.29
C TYR A 231 -30.23 32.65 -16.24
N PHE A 232 -29.26 32.12 -16.98
CA PHE A 232 -27.90 32.58 -17.01
C PHE A 232 -27.52 33.11 -18.38
N LYS A 233 -26.96 34.33 -18.43
CA LYS A 233 -26.40 34.93 -19.62
C LYS A 233 -24.89 35.09 -19.51
N ARG A 234 -24.24 34.99 -20.64
CA ARG A 234 -22.81 35.29 -20.76
C ARG A 234 -22.58 36.78 -20.59
N TYR A 235 -21.64 37.14 -19.74
CA TYR A 235 -21.20 38.54 -19.59
C TYR A 235 -19.74 38.77 -19.99
N TRP A 236 -18.95 37.68 -20.08
CA TRP A 236 -17.56 37.76 -20.53
C TRP A 236 -17.20 36.46 -21.29
N SER A 237 -16.21 36.57 -22.23
CA SER A 237 -15.76 35.42 -23.02
C SER A 237 -14.35 35.65 -23.56
N GLU A 238 -13.58 34.57 -23.61
CA GLU A 238 -12.32 34.45 -24.30
C GLU A 238 -12.33 33.21 -25.18
N GLY A 239 -12.74 33.36 -26.44
CA GLY A 239 -12.73 32.28 -27.43
C GLY A 239 -13.87 31.24 -27.32
N GLY A 240 -14.90 31.50 -26.50
CA GLY A 240 -16.02 30.59 -26.33
C GLY A 240 -17.08 30.68 -27.46
N ASN A 241 -18.09 29.82 -27.39
CA ASN A 241 -19.12 29.64 -28.41
C ASN A 241 -20.49 30.30 -28.08
N SER A 242 -20.59 30.94 -26.94
CA SER A 242 -21.83 31.57 -26.42
C SER A 242 -22.94 30.57 -26.02
N ALA A 243 -22.64 29.30 -25.96
CA ALA A 243 -23.55 28.28 -25.46
C ALA A 243 -23.12 27.90 -24.02
N LEU A 244 -24.07 27.88 -23.10
CA LEU A 244 -23.83 27.48 -21.73
C LEU A 244 -23.50 25.99 -21.69
N ASP A 245 -22.23 25.66 -21.42
CA ASP A 245 -21.72 24.30 -21.28
C ASP A 245 -21.18 24.09 -19.86
N ILE A 246 -21.99 23.50 -19.01
CA ILE A 246 -21.64 23.22 -17.61
C ILE A 246 -20.92 21.89 -17.42
N SER A 247 -20.52 21.19 -18.48
CA SER A 247 -19.69 19.99 -18.40
C SER A 247 -18.26 20.26 -17.92
N LYS A 248 -17.81 21.52 -18.02
CA LYS A 248 -16.46 21.94 -17.68
C LYS A 248 -16.43 23.28 -16.96
N VAL A 249 -17.04 23.33 -15.78
CA VAL A 249 -17.01 24.52 -14.93
C VAL A 249 -15.63 24.64 -14.29
N VAL A 250 -14.93 25.74 -14.55
CA VAL A 250 -13.58 26.01 -14.05
C VAL A 250 -13.56 26.99 -12.89
N GLN A 251 -14.60 27.80 -12.74
CA GLN A 251 -14.71 28.74 -11.64
C GLN A 251 -16.17 28.90 -11.21
N PHE A 252 -16.39 28.98 -9.92
CA PHE A 252 -17.68 29.30 -9.31
C PHE A 252 -17.51 30.49 -8.38
N GLN A 253 -18.44 31.46 -8.45
CA GLN A 253 -18.38 32.72 -7.73
C GLN A 253 -19.64 32.93 -6.89
N LEU A 254 -19.44 33.29 -5.63
CA LEU A 254 -20.50 33.73 -4.72
C LEU A 254 -20.17 35.12 -4.19
N SER A 255 -21.16 36.01 -4.16
CA SER A 255 -20.99 37.37 -3.62
C SER A 255 -22.21 37.76 -2.76
N VAL A 256 -21.95 38.44 -1.67
CA VAL A 256 -22.99 38.97 -0.78
C VAL A 256 -22.96 40.49 -0.81
N LYS A 257 -24.15 41.10 -0.92
CA LYS A 257 -24.30 42.55 -0.91
C LYS A 257 -24.58 43.04 0.50
N GLY A 258 -23.74 43.92 1.00
CA GLY A 258 -23.82 44.44 2.35
C GLY A 258 -24.44 45.84 2.45
N ASP A 259 -25.20 46.11 3.49
CA ASP A 259 -25.73 47.41 3.86
C ASP A 259 -25.43 47.76 5.35
N LYS A 260 -25.86 48.94 5.79
CA LYS A 260 -25.56 49.43 7.14
C LYS A 260 -26.14 48.56 8.28
N GLU A 261 -27.22 47.86 8.03
CA GLU A 261 -27.93 47.06 9.06
C GLU A 261 -27.25 45.71 9.25
N MET A 262 -26.35 45.35 8.29
CA MET A 262 -25.49 44.16 8.38
C MET A 262 -24.19 44.38 9.17
N VAL A 263 -23.88 45.62 9.53
CA VAL A 263 -22.62 45.91 10.27
C VAL A 263 -22.59 45.14 11.58
N GLY A 264 -21.53 44.33 11.75
CA GLY A 264 -21.36 43.45 12.90
C GLY A 264 -22.20 42.14 12.82
N LYS A 265 -22.90 41.91 11.73
CA LYS A 265 -23.70 40.70 11.49
C LYS A 265 -23.00 39.83 10.47
N THR A 266 -23.27 38.55 10.56
CA THR A 266 -22.66 37.54 9.70
C THR A 266 -23.71 36.92 8.80
N PHE A 267 -23.37 36.86 7.52
CA PHE A 267 -24.08 36.10 6.49
C PHE A 267 -23.32 34.81 6.23
N TYR A 268 -23.95 33.68 6.42
CA TYR A 268 -23.36 32.39 6.14
C TYR A 268 -23.86 31.80 4.82
N ILE A 269 -22.93 31.22 4.04
CA ILE A 269 -23.27 30.22 3.03
C ILE A 269 -22.90 28.86 3.64
N ASN A 270 -23.92 28.07 3.95
CA ASN A 270 -23.74 26.79 4.60
C ASN A 270 -23.09 25.77 3.65
N ASN A 271 -23.59 25.74 2.44
CA ASN A 271 -23.11 24.88 1.35
C ASN A 271 -23.78 25.31 0.04
N PHE A 272 -23.34 24.73 -1.06
CA PHE A 272 -24.11 24.73 -2.30
C PHE A 272 -24.21 23.31 -2.86
N SER A 273 -25.24 23.05 -3.65
CA SER A 273 -25.45 21.74 -4.25
C SER A 273 -26.01 21.87 -5.66
N ILE A 274 -25.69 20.90 -6.51
CA ILE A 274 -26.32 20.74 -7.81
C ILE A 274 -27.28 19.55 -7.77
N VAL A 275 -28.41 19.71 -8.43
CA VAL A 275 -29.49 18.74 -8.50
C VAL A 275 -29.83 18.49 -9.96
N GLY A 276 -29.93 17.25 -10.35
CA GLY A 276 -30.24 16.85 -11.71
C GLY A 276 -29.70 15.46 -12.04
N ASP A 277 -29.81 15.10 -13.31
CA ASP A 277 -29.26 13.86 -13.84
C ASP A 277 -27.74 14.01 -14.01
N VAL A 278 -27.04 14.23 -12.91
CA VAL A 278 -25.60 14.49 -12.92
C VAL A 278 -24.84 13.19 -13.00
N GLY A 279 -24.42 12.84 -14.16
CA GLY A 279 -23.63 11.65 -14.41
C GLY A 279 -23.50 11.54 -15.93
N GLY A 280 -22.42 12.11 -16.47
CA GLY A 280 -22.12 11.88 -17.87
C GLY A 280 -22.13 10.39 -18.19
N GLU A 281 -22.40 10.08 -19.38
CA GLU A 281 -22.50 8.84 -20.20
C GLU A 281 -22.24 7.44 -19.60
N ASN A 282 -21.94 7.28 -18.30
CA ASN A 282 -21.50 6.01 -17.71
C ASN A 282 -22.18 5.61 -16.41
N LEU A 283 -23.39 6.14 -16.11
CA LEU A 283 -24.22 5.52 -15.08
C LEU A 283 -24.85 4.25 -15.64
N PRO A 284 -24.95 3.14 -14.87
CA PRO A 284 -25.71 1.98 -15.30
C PRO A 284 -27.14 2.41 -15.68
N LEU A 285 -27.57 2.04 -16.86
CA LEU A 285 -28.87 2.38 -17.47
C LEU A 285 -30.11 1.91 -16.68
N ASN A 286 -29.97 1.40 -15.47
CA ASN A 286 -31.01 0.80 -14.65
C ASN A 286 -31.36 1.57 -13.36
N ILE A 287 -30.87 2.78 -13.19
CA ILE A 287 -31.36 3.63 -12.10
C ILE A 287 -32.66 4.26 -12.59
N GLN A 288 -33.76 3.82 -12.01
CA GLN A 288 -35.07 4.35 -12.30
C GLN A 288 -35.13 5.86 -12.13
N SER A 289 -35.92 6.50 -12.97
CA SER A 289 -36.02 7.92 -13.28
C SER A 289 -36.35 8.90 -12.14
N ASP A 290 -36.33 8.49 -10.88
CA ASP A 290 -36.73 9.33 -9.75
C ASP A 290 -35.56 9.76 -8.82
N TYR A 291 -34.32 9.39 -9.11
CA TYR A 291 -33.19 9.84 -8.33
C TYR A 291 -32.61 11.14 -8.88
N THR A 292 -33.01 12.21 -8.25
CA THR A 292 -32.31 13.50 -8.38
C THR A 292 -30.96 13.40 -7.72
N TYR A 293 -29.92 13.27 -8.49
CA TYR A 293 -28.55 13.31 -7.97
C TYR A 293 -28.31 14.68 -7.33
N LYS A 294 -27.93 14.68 -6.05
CA LYS A 294 -27.60 15.89 -5.32
C LYS A 294 -26.14 15.86 -4.92
N THR A 295 -25.30 16.66 -5.53
CA THR A 295 -23.94 16.89 -5.07
C THR A 295 -23.89 18.12 -4.19
N VAL A 296 -23.35 18.00 -2.98
CA VAL A 296 -23.23 19.08 -2.00
C VAL A 296 -21.75 19.45 -1.85
N TRP A 297 -21.43 20.72 -1.92
CA TRP A 297 -20.09 21.25 -1.61
C TRP A 297 -20.12 22.01 -0.30
N LYS A 298 -19.24 21.60 0.63
CA LYS A 298 -18.97 22.32 1.89
C LYS A 298 -17.60 22.99 1.81
N PHE A 299 -17.43 24.02 2.60
CA PHE A 299 -16.19 24.78 2.63
C PHE A 299 -15.20 24.18 3.61
N ASP A 300 -13.92 24.13 3.26
CA ASP A 300 -12.88 23.55 4.09
C ASP A 300 -11.91 24.64 4.58
N ASN A 301 -11.23 25.29 3.67
CA ASN A 301 -10.23 26.32 3.97
C ASN A 301 -10.49 27.60 3.20
N LEU A 302 -9.99 28.73 3.74
CA LEU A 302 -9.95 30.00 3.07
C LEU A 302 -8.51 30.35 2.70
N THR A 303 -8.21 30.42 1.40
CA THR A 303 -6.88 30.73 0.89
C THR A 303 -6.83 32.10 0.23
N ASN A 304 -5.69 32.80 0.39
CA ASN A 304 -5.41 34.05 -0.30
C ASN A 304 -4.45 33.75 -1.46
N GLY A 305 -4.92 33.75 -2.68
CA GLY A 305 -4.02 33.60 -3.82
C GLY A 305 -4.62 32.93 -5.06
N ASN A 306 -3.79 32.72 -6.06
CA ASN A 306 -4.14 32.22 -7.39
C ASN A 306 -4.02 30.70 -7.54
N GLY A 307 -4.37 29.93 -6.53
CA GLY A 307 -4.28 28.47 -6.62
C GLY A 307 -5.47 27.81 -5.93
N TYR A 308 -6.08 26.87 -6.59
CA TYR A 308 -7.05 25.96 -6.02
C TYR A 308 -6.36 24.65 -5.65
N THR A 309 -6.49 24.26 -4.39
CA THR A 309 -6.09 22.93 -3.95
C THR A 309 -7.33 22.22 -3.47
N PRO A 310 -7.74 21.11 -4.10
CA PRO A 310 -8.85 20.33 -3.57
C PRO A 310 -8.52 19.91 -2.15
N SER A 311 -9.40 20.22 -1.21
CA SER A 311 -9.25 19.78 0.19
C SER A 311 -9.50 18.29 0.34
N SER A 312 -10.29 17.70 -0.56
CA SER A 312 -10.47 16.26 -0.59
C SER A 312 -9.31 15.60 -1.30
N LEU A 313 -8.48 14.89 -0.57
CA LEU A 313 -7.44 14.08 -1.16
C LEU A 313 -8.06 12.97 -2.01
N ALA A 314 -7.58 12.84 -3.23
CA ALA A 314 -8.02 11.79 -4.14
C ALA A 314 -7.85 10.38 -3.55
N TRP A 315 -6.93 10.20 -2.62
CA TRP A 315 -6.61 8.93 -1.94
C TRP A 315 -7.17 8.79 -0.53
N TYR A 316 -8.04 9.69 -0.08
CA TYR A 316 -8.54 9.72 1.29
C TYR A 316 -9.32 8.44 1.69
N GLY A 317 -10.00 7.82 0.75
CA GLY A 317 -10.76 6.58 0.99
C GLY A 317 -9.92 5.36 1.35
N GLU A 318 -8.59 5.38 1.11
CA GLU A 318 -7.70 4.29 1.50
C GLU A 318 -7.51 4.16 3.01
N PHE A 319 -7.71 5.26 3.77
CA PHE A 319 -7.34 5.33 5.19
C PHE A 319 -8.12 4.35 6.04
N VAL A 320 -9.44 4.30 5.86
CA VAL A 320 -10.29 3.38 6.63
C VAL A 320 -9.95 1.91 6.34
N GLY A 321 -9.66 1.59 5.09
CA GLY A 321 -9.27 0.24 4.69
C GLY A 321 -7.91 -0.18 5.26
N LYS A 322 -6.92 0.71 5.23
CA LYS A 322 -5.61 0.50 5.85
C LYS A 322 -5.73 0.28 7.35
N LEU A 323 -6.51 1.13 8.04
CA LEU A 323 -6.77 1.00 9.48
C LEU A 323 -7.42 -0.35 9.79
N LEU A 324 -8.48 -0.73 9.08
CA LEU A 324 -9.19 -1.98 9.31
C LEU A 324 -8.31 -3.20 9.05
N THR A 325 -7.45 -3.19 8.02
CA THR A 325 -6.44 -4.23 7.80
C THR A 325 -5.50 -4.35 9.00
N GLY A 326 -5.05 -3.21 9.52
CA GLY A 326 -4.19 -3.17 10.71
C GLY A 326 -4.87 -3.72 11.95
N MET A 327 -6.13 -3.37 12.17
CA MET A 327 -6.94 -3.89 13.28
C MET A 327 -7.12 -5.41 13.18
N ALA A 328 -7.33 -5.93 11.97
CA ALA A 328 -7.45 -7.36 11.73
C ALA A 328 -6.17 -8.12 12.12
N TYR A 329 -5.03 -7.68 11.64
CA TYR A 329 -3.75 -8.30 11.98
C TYR A 329 -3.38 -8.12 13.46
N SER A 330 -3.67 -6.97 14.04
CA SER A 330 -3.45 -6.71 15.47
C SER A 330 -4.33 -7.60 16.35
N TYR A 331 -5.56 -7.88 15.95
CA TYR A 331 -6.47 -8.77 16.66
C TYR A 331 -5.96 -10.22 16.70
N LYS A 332 -5.22 -10.67 15.68
CA LYS A 332 -4.53 -11.97 15.70
C LYS A 332 -3.39 -12.01 16.73
N ILE A 333 -2.74 -10.87 16.98
CA ILE A 333 -1.62 -10.77 17.93
C ILE A 333 -2.12 -10.64 19.36
N GLU A 334 -3.11 -9.81 19.58
CA GLU A 334 -3.68 -9.49 20.90
C GLU A 334 -5.21 -9.38 20.78
N PRO A 335 -5.95 -10.50 20.89
CA PRO A 335 -7.41 -10.48 20.88
C PRO A 335 -7.95 -9.55 21.97
N ASN A 336 -8.71 -8.53 21.59
CA ASN A 336 -9.18 -7.47 22.46
C ASN A 336 -10.62 -7.08 22.10
N GLU A 337 -11.53 -7.08 23.09
CA GLU A 337 -12.94 -6.78 22.85
C GLU A 337 -13.19 -5.32 22.43
N GLU A 338 -12.40 -4.36 22.91
CA GLU A 338 -12.56 -2.95 22.53
C GLU A 338 -12.17 -2.76 21.08
N LEU A 339 -11.06 -3.41 20.64
CA LEU A 339 -10.63 -3.42 19.24
C LEU A 339 -11.66 -4.09 18.32
N LEU A 340 -12.22 -5.23 18.76
CA LEU A 340 -13.29 -5.93 18.05
C LEU A 340 -14.51 -5.03 17.86
N ASN A 341 -14.93 -4.34 18.92
CA ASN A 341 -16.08 -3.45 18.87
C ASN A 341 -15.82 -2.24 17.97
N SER A 342 -14.64 -1.64 18.05
CA SER A 342 -14.27 -0.50 17.22
C SER A 342 -14.25 -0.87 15.73
N ALA A 343 -13.67 -2.00 15.37
CA ALA A 343 -13.69 -2.50 13.99
C ALA A 343 -15.12 -2.79 13.50
N ASN A 344 -15.98 -3.36 14.34
CA ASN A 344 -17.38 -3.62 13.98
C ASN A 344 -18.17 -2.32 13.77
N VAL A 345 -17.87 -1.24 14.49
CA VAL A 345 -18.45 0.09 14.23
C VAL A 345 -18.03 0.56 12.83
N ILE A 346 -16.75 0.49 12.50
CA ILE A 346 -16.23 0.84 11.17
C ILE A 346 -16.96 0.06 10.07
N ILE A 347 -17.13 -1.26 10.23
CA ILE A 347 -17.82 -2.10 9.24
C ILE A 347 -19.29 -1.71 9.10
N ASN A 348 -19.97 -1.39 10.20
CA ASN A 348 -21.35 -0.94 10.15
C ASN A 348 -21.48 0.39 9.40
N ASP A 349 -20.58 1.32 9.64
CA ASP A 349 -20.59 2.62 9.00
C ASP A 349 -20.18 2.53 7.52
N LEU A 350 -19.24 1.65 7.16
CA LEU A 350 -18.96 1.33 5.76
C LEU A 350 -20.17 0.74 5.04
N ALA A 351 -20.94 -0.14 5.69
CA ALA A 351 -22.18 -0.66 5.12
C ALA A 351 -23.22 0.44 4.86
N LEU A 352 -23.30 1.42 5.76
CA LEU A 352 -24.17 2.59 5.58
C LEU A 352 -23.65 3.53 4.49
N ALA A 353 -22.34 3.68 4.37
CA ALA A 353 -21.71 4.53 3.37
C ALA A 353 -21.73 3.94 1.96
N GLN A 354 -21.82 2.61 1.83
CA GLN A 354 -21.81 1.94 0.53
C GLN A 354 -23.03 2.33 -0.32
N GLY A 355 -22.77 2.64 -1.58
CA GLY A 355 -23.84 2.91 -2.56
C GLY A 355 -24.72 1.68 -2.82
N GLU A 356 -25.94 1.87 -3.28
CA GLU A 356 -26.86 0.78 -3.64
C GLU A 356 -26.30 -0.10 -4.75
N ASP A 357 -25.50 0.51 -5.66
CA ASP A 357 -24.75 -0.16 -6.71
C ASP A 357 -23.51 -0.91 -6.24
N GLY A 358 -23.19 -0.82 -4.95
CA GLY A 358 -22.02 -1.42 -4.33
C GLY A 358 -20.79 -0.51 -4.26
N TYR A 359 -20.82 0.67 -4.86
CA TYR A 359 -19.68 1.61 -4.85
C TYR A 359 -19.27 1.99 -3.43
N LEU A 360 -17.96 2.02 -3.17
CA LEU A 360 -17.37 2.32 -1.85
C LEU A 360 -16.13 3.22 -1.98
N GLY A 361 -16.21 4.29 -2.76
CA GLY A 361 -15.12 5.23 -3.01
C GLY A 361 -15.47 6.65 -2.59
N VAL A 362 -14.58 7.58 -2.88
CA VAL A 362 -14.68 9.00 -2.50
C VAL A 362 -15.06 9.93 -3.67
N PHE A 363 -15.26 9.38 -4.84
CA PHE A 363 -15.63 10.13 -6.03
C PHE A 363 -17.13 10.05 -6.30
N SER A 364 -17.72 11.12 -6.79
CA SER A 364 -19.15 11.21 -7.05
C SER A 364 -19.45 11.37 -8.54
N GLY A 365 -20.64 10.91 -8.96
CA GLY A 365 -21.16 11.11 -10.31
C GLY A 365 -20.18 10.72 -11.42
N GLY A 366 -20.00 11.55 -12.41
CA GLY A 366 -19.11 11.33 -13.56
C GLY A 366 -17.61 11.28 -13.24
N ALA A 367 -17.21 11.62 -12.00
CA ALA A 367 -15.84 11.49 -11.56
C ALA A 367 -15.48 10.06 -11.11
N ARG A 368 -16.47 9.21 -10.84
CA ARG A 368 -16.26 7.80 -10.53
C ARG A 368 -15.56 7.13 -11.70
N TYR A 369 -14.47 6.42 -11.41
CA TYR A 369 -13.73 5.65 -12.42
C TYR A 369 -13.31 6.47 -13.66
N SER A 370 -13.11 7.78 -13.49
CA SER A 370 -12.69 8.63 -14.61
C SER A 370 -11.26 8.29 -15.05
N LEU A 371 -10.93 8.62 -16.31
CA LEU A 371 -9.59 8.42 -16.88
C LEU A 371 -8.61 9.56 -16.53
N GLU A 372 -9.03 10.52 -15.73
CA GLU A 372 -8.15 11.61 -15.32
C GLU A 372 -7.04 11.09 -14.40
N SER A 373 -5.84 11.64 -14.58
CA SER A 373 -4.63 11.18 -13.89
C SER A 373 -4.69 11.30 -12.36
N SER A 374 -5.55 12.16 -11.83
CA SER A 374 -5.76 12.35 -10.39
C SER A 374 -6.80 11.40 -9.77
N ASN A 375 -7.35 10.47 -10.53
CA ASN A 375 -8.34 9.53 -10.03
C ASN A 375 -7.68 8.33 -9.32
N TRP A 376 -7.88 8.21 -8.01
CA TRP A 376 -7.40 7.13 -7.16
C TRP A 376 -8.52 6.17 -6.73
N ASP A 377 -9.57 6.09 -7.48
CA ASP A 377 -10.84 5.49 -7.07
C ASP A 377 -10.69 3.99 -6.75
N LEU A 378 -10.11 3.22 -7.67
CA LEU A 378 -9.91 1.78 -7.45
C LEU A 378 -8.88 1.50 -6.35
N TRP A 379 -7.89 2.37 -6.15
CA TRP A 379 -6.94 2.27 -5.06
C TRP A 379 -7.61 2.43 -3.69
N ASN A 380 -8.50 3.42 -3.56
CA ASN A 380 -9.28 3.62 -2.34
C ASN A 380 -10.14 2.39 -2.02
N GLN A 381 -10.87 1.91 -3.02
CA GLN A 381 -11.74 0.74 -2.89
C GLN A 381 -10.93 -0.53 -2.61
N TYR A 382 -9.76 -0.70 -3.22
CA TYR A 382 -8.85 -1.81 -2.95
C TYR A 382 -8.49 -1.92 -1.47
N HIS A 383 -8.12 -0.83 -0.82
CA HIS A 383 -7.79 -0.85 0.60
C HIS A 383 -8.99 -1.16 1.47
N CYS A 384 -10.16 -0.61 1.16
CA CYS A 384 -11.40 -0.95 1.87
C CYS A 384 -11.72 -2.45 1.73
N ILE A 385 -11.64 -2.99 0.51
CA ILE A 385 -11.86 -4.41 0.23
C ILE A 385 -10.89 -5.28 1.03
N THR A 386 -9.59 -4.98 0.95
CA THR A 386 -8.57 -5.75 1.69
C THR A 386 -8.84 -5.74 3.19
N GLY A 387 -9.15 -4.59 3.78
CA GLY A 387 -9.47 -4.49 5.20
C GLY A 387 -10.68 -5.33 5.60
N LEU A 388 -11.74 -5.28 4.80
CA LEU A 388 -12.96 -6.06 5.01
C LEU A 388 -12.72 -7.57 4.89
N LEU A 389 -11.93 -8.00 3.90
CA LEU A 389 -11.61 -9.41 3.67
C LEU A 389 -10.70 -9.96 4.77
N GLU A 390 -9.68 -9.22 5.19
CA GLU A 390 -8.81 -9.63 6.30
C GLU A 390 -9.60 -9.74 7.61
N TRP A 391 -10.53 -8.81 7.87
CA TRP A 391 -11.41 -8.92 9.03
C TRP A 391 -12.34 -10.13 8.95
N TYR A 392 -12.91 -10.41 7.77
CA TYR A 392 -13.72 -11.61 7.56
C TYR A 392 -12.95 -12.90 7.83
N LYS A 393 -11.74 -13.03 7.30
CA LYS A 393 -10.89 -14.22 7.51
C LYS A 393 -10.67 -14.57 8.98
N ILE A 394 -10.64 -13.54 9.85
CA ILE A 394 -10.32 -13.70 11.27
C ILE A 394 -11.58 -13.90 12.11
N THR A 395 -12.65 -13.18 11.79
CA THR A 395 -13.85 -13.10 12.64
C THR A 395 -15.07 -13.80 12.06
N SER A 396 -15.03 -14.20 10.80
CA SER A 396 -16.17 -14.69 10.02
C SER A 396 -17.34 -13.68 10.00
N ASN A 397 -17.04 -12.39 9.98
CA ASN A 397 -18.06 -11.34 9.90
C ASN A 397 -18.62 -11.25 8.48
N GLU A 398 -19.77 -11.90 8.25
CA GLU A 398 -20.43 -11.98 6.94
C GLU A 398 -20.78 -10.61 6.34
N LYS A 399 -21.03 -9.60 7.19
CA LYS A 399 -21.28 -8.24 6.70
C LYS A 399 -20.04 -7.66 6.01
N ALA A 400 -18.84 -7.90 6.55
CA ALA A 400 -17.60 -7.44 5.94
C ALA A 400 -17.40 -8.07 4.55
N LEU A 401 -17.65 -9.39 4.45
CA LEU A 401 -17.59 -10.08 3.15
C LEU A 401 -18.62 -9.54 2.15
N ASP A 402 -19.85 -9.29 2.58
CA ASP A 402 -20.92 -8.77 1.72
C ASP A 402 -20.59 -7.39 1.16
N ILE A 403 -20.07 -6.48 2.00
CA ILE A 403 -19.63 -5.14 1.57
C ILE A 403 -18.52 -5.25 0.53
N ALA A 404 -17.47 -6.03 0.81
CA ALA A 404 -16.35 -6.23 -0.08
C ALA A 404 -16.78 -6.82 -1.43
N LYS A 405 -17.66 -7.83 -1.38
CA LYS A 405 -18.21 -8.50 -2.56
C LYS A 405 -19.01 -7.53 -3.44
N LYS A 406 -19.92 -6.74 -2.85
CA LYS A 406 -20.70 -5.75 -3.58
C LYS A 406 -19.81 -4.70 -4.23
N CYS A 407 -18.75 -4.28 -3.54
CA CYS A 407 -17.79 -3.33 -4.08
C CYS A 407 -17.05 -3.90 -5.31
N LEU A 408 -16.52 -5.12 -5.21
CA LEU A 408 -15.88 -5.78 -6.35
C LEU A 408 -16.83 -6.06 -7.50
N ASP A 409 -18.08 -6.42 -7.22
CA ASP A 409 -19.09 -6.64 -8.24
C ASP A 409 -19.46 -5.33 -8.96
N CYS A 410 -19.49 -4.20 -8.26
CA CYS A 410 -19.66 -2.88 -8.85
C CYS A 410 -18.51 -2.54 -9.82
N ILE A 411 -17.26 -2.76 -9.39
CA ILE A 411 -16.08 -2.53 -10.23
C ILE A 411 -16.12 -3.46 -11.45
N TYR A 412 -16.37 -4.75 -11.24
CA TYR A 412 -16.45 -5.75 -12.31
C TYR A 412 -17.50 -5.34 -13.36
N ASN A 413 -18.71 -4.99 -12.92
CA ASN A 413 -19.79 -4.58 -13.82
C ASN A 413 -19.45 -3.30 -14.60
N THR A 414 -18.64 -2.43 -14.02
CA THR A 414 -18.18 -1.19 -14.68
C THR A 414 -17.18 -1.47 -15.78
N PHE A 415 -16.26 -2.45 -15.61
CA PHE A 415 -15.12 -2.64 -16.48
C PHE A 415 -15.17 -3.87 -17.39
N LYS A 416 -16.03 -4.85 -17.13
CA LYS A 416 -16.08 -6.14 -17.85
C LYS A 416 -16.16 -6.04 -19.38
N ASP A 417 -16.79 -4.98 -19.89
CA ASP A 417 -17.01 -4.76 -21.33
C ASP A 417 -16.10 -3.66 -21.90
N ARG A 418 -15.11 -3.18 -21.13
CA ARG A 418 -14.18 -2.13 -21.58
C ARG A 418 -12.86 -2.72 -22.06
N SER A 419 -12.20 -2.00 -22.96
CA SER A 419 -10.87 -2.36 -23.47
C SER A 419 -9.74 -2.05 -22.47
N TYR A 420 -10.01 -1.29 -21.42
CA TYR A 420 -9.11 -0.98 -20.31
C TYR A 420 -9.85 -1.20 -19.00
N ILE A 421 -9.12 -1.59 -17.96
CA ILE A 421 -9.69 -2.06 -16.71
C ILE A 421 -9.68 -0.96 -15.66
N VAL A 422 -8.64 -0.14 -15.67
CA VAL A 422 -8.40 0.84 -14.61
C VAL A 422 -8.77 2.24 -15.06
N SER A 423 -9.24 3.01 -14.11
CA SER A 423 -9.50 4.44 -14.25
C SER A 423 -8.23 5.25 -13.94
N GLY A 424 -8.13 6.41 -14.55
CA GLY A 424 -7.01 7.32 -14.35
C GLY A 424 -5.73 6.90 -15.03
N GLY A 425 -4.75 7.78 -15.01
CA GLY A 425 -3.42 7.53 -15.56
C GLY A 425 -2.43 6.91 -14.56
N PHE A 426 -2.90 6.56 -13.35
CA PHE A 426 -2.03 6.04 -12.30
C PHE A 426 -2.04 4.52 -12.25
N GLU A 427 -0.86 3.93 -12.23
CA GLU A 427 -0.65 2.50 -12.01
C GLU A 427 -1.28 1.99 -10.73
N THR A 428 -1.37 2.83 -9.69
CA THR A 428 -1.90 2.51 -8.37
C THR A 428 -3.29 1.85 -8.41
N ASN A 429 -4.15 2.28 -9.31
CA ASN A 429 -5.49 1.74 -9.47
C ASN A 429 -5.52 0.24 -9.86
N ARG A 430 -4.44 -0.26 -10.47
CA ARG A 430 -4.30 -1.69 -10.80
C ARG A 430 -4.11 -2.58 -9.57
N GLY A 431 -3.83 -1.99 -8.39
CA GLY A 431 -3.79 -2.71 -7.11
C GLY A 431 -5.08 -3.49 -6.81
N ILE A 432 -6.20 -3.13 -7.44
CA ILE A 432 -7.47 -3.85 -7.32
C ILE A 432 -7.37 -5.32 -7.74
N ALA A 433 -6.39 -5.69 -8.59
CA ALA A 433 -6.13 -7.08 -8.96
C ALA A 433 -5.90 -7.97 -7.73
N HIS A 434 -5.16 -7.46 -6.73
CA HIS A 434 -4.94 -8.16 -5.48
C HIS A 434 -6.25 -8.35 -4.69
N GLY A 435 -7.13 -7.35 -4.67
CA GLY A 435 -8.45 -7.47 -4.04
C GLY A 435 -9.32 -8.54 -4.69
N TYR A 436 -9.30 -8.65 -6.02
CA TYR A 436 -9.98 -9.72 -6.74
C TYR A 436 -9.39 -11.10 -6.41
N ALA A 437 -8.08 -11.24 -6.41
CA ALA A 437 -7.42 -12.49 -6.07
C ALA A 437 -7.73 -12.94 -4.63
N GLN A 438 -7.71 -12.03 -3.66
CA GLN A 438 -8.10 -12.30 -2.27
C GLN A 438 -9.58 -12.74 -2.15
N MET A 439 -10.48 -12.13 -2.90
CA MET A 439 -11.90 -12.52 -2.93
C MET A 439 -12.07 -13.93 -3.49
N TYR A 440 -11.31 -14.29 -4.53
CA TYR A 440 -11.33 -15.65 -5.07
C TYR A 440 -10.89 -16.68 -4.03
N GLN A 441 -9.82 -16.44 -3.28
CA GLN A 441 -9.36 -17.35 -2.23
C GLN A 441 -10.43 -17.65 -1.16
N ILE A 442 -11.38 -16.71 -0.96
CA ILE A 442 -12.47 -16.88 0.00
C ILE A 442 -13.70 -17.55 -0.62
N THR A 443 -14.06 -17.12 -1.83
CA THR A 443 -15.35 -17.50 -2.44
C THR A 443 -15.24 -18.64 -3.45
N HIS A 444 -14.06 -18.85 -4.02
CA HIS A 444 -13.79 -19.74 -5.15
C HIS A 444 -14.66 -19.42 -6.40
N ASP A 445 -15.19 -18.18 -6.48
CA ASP A 445 -15.89 -17.72 -7.67
C ASP A 445 -14.86 -17.29 -8.73
N LYS A 446 -14.79 -18.12 -9.77
CA LYS A 446 -13.78 -18.00 -10.85
C LYS A 446 -13.75 -16.63 -11.52
N LYS A 447 -14.86 -15.89 -11.55
CA LYS A 447 -14.88 -14.53 -12.13
C LYS A 447 -13.86 -13.60 -11.50
N TYR A 448 -13.60 -13.75 -10.19
CA TYR A 448 -12.62 -12.90 -9.48
C TYR A 448 -11.18 -13.29 -9.82
N LEU A 449 -10.90 -14.57 -9.98
CA LEU A 449 -9.59 -15.02 -10.45
C LEU A 449 -9.33 -14.57 -11.89
N ASP A 450 -10.31 -14.77 -12.76
CA ASP A 450 -10.22 -14.38 -14.18
C ASP A 450 -10.00 -12.86 -14.33
N GLU A 451 -10.64 -12.05 -13.48
CA GLU A 451 -10.47 -10.60 -13.52
C GLU A 451 -9.11 -10.17 -12.95
N ALA A 452 -8.64 -10.78 -11.87
CA ALA A 452 -7.29 -10.53 -11.34
C ALA A 452 -6.22 -10.85 -12.40
N GLU A 453 -6.32 -12.03 -13.05
CA GLU A 453 -5.39 -12.45 -14.08
C GLU A 453 -5.49 -11.54 -15.33
N ARG A 454 -6.70 -11.12 -15.72
CA ARG A 454 -6.90 -10.20 -16.84
C ARG A 454 -6.17 -8.87 -16.61
N ILE A 455 -6.26 -8.27 -15.42
CA ILE A 455 -5.55 -7.03 -15.08
C ILE A 455 -4.03 -7.24 -15.19
N ILE A 456 -3.52 -8.34 -14.65
CA ILE A 456 -2.08 -8.63 -14.74
C ILE A 456 -1.62 -8.83 -16.17
N ILE A 457 -2.37 -9.58 -16.99
CA ILE A 457 -1.97 -9.90 -18.37
C ILE A 457 -2.20 -8.71 -19.31
N GLU A 458 -3.36 -8.09 -19.29
CA GLU A 458 -3.69 -7.04 -20.25
C GLU A 458 -3.04 -5.70 -19.90
N ASP A 459 -3.10 -5.28 -18.64
CA ASP A 459 -2.59 -3.97 -18.24
C ASP A 459 -1.12 -4.01 -17.80
N CYS A 460 -0.74 -4.93 -16.91
CA CYS A 460 0.61 -4.92 -16.38
C CYS A 460 1.63 -5.55 -17.33
N LYS A 461 1.35 -6.75 -17.84
CA LYS A 461 2.22 -7.42 -18.84
C LYS A 461 2.11 -6.77 -20.21
N GLY A 462 0.95 -6.17 -20.54
CA GLY A 462 0.72 -5.39 -21.75
C GLY A 462 1.56 -4.12 -21.84
N ASP A 463 1.92 -3.53 -20.71
CA ASP A 463 2.81 -2.35 -20.68
C ASP A 463 4.26 -2.74 -21.01
N TYR A 464 4.69 -2.40 -22.23
CA TYR A 464 6.04 -2.74 -22.74
C TYR A 464 7.19 -2.18 -21.89
N ASN A 465 7.00 -1.04 -21.23
CA ASN A 465 7.98 -0.38 -20.39
C ASN A 465 7.66 -0.49 -18.89
N GLY A 466 6.59 -1.18 -18.55
CA GLY A 466 6.16 -1.41 -17.18
C GLY A 466 7.02 -2.44 -16.44
N TRP A 467 6.74 -2.58 -15.16
CA TRP A 467 7.49 -3.44 -14.24
C TRP A 467 7.50 -4.93 -14.63
N TYR A 468 6.37 -5.46 -15.13
CA TYR A 468 6.25 -6.87 -15.50
C TYR A 468 7.16 -7.21 -16.69
N GLN A 469 7.03 -6.43 -17.76
CA GLN A 469 7.89 -6.59 -18.95
C GLN A 469 9.35 -6.23 -18.66
N GLY A 470 9.58 -5.28 -17.74
CA GLY A 470 10.91 -4.93 -17.26
C GLY A 470 11.61 -6.14 -16.63
N ALA A 471 10.93 -6.83 -15.72
CA ALA A 471 11.44 -8.05 -15.09
C ALA A 471 11.79 -9.13 -16.12
N LEU A 472 10.89 -9.45 -17.04
CA LEU A 472 11.13 -10.44 -18.10
C LEU A 472 12.30 -10.08 -19.05
N LYS A 473 12.59 -8.80 -19.20
CA LYS A 473 13.67 -8.29 -20.07
C LYS A 473 14.98 -7.99 -19.33
N GLY A 474 15.06 -8.30 -18.03
CA GLY A 474 16.24 -8.04 -17.20
C GLY A 474 16.51 -6.56 -16.91
N LYS A 475 15.49 -5.69 -16.97
CA LYS A 475 15.57 -4.32 -16.50
C LYS A 475 15.39 -4.28 -14.99
N HIS A 476 16.09 -3.38 -14.34
CA HIS A 476 15.84 -3.07 -12.94
C HIS A 476 14.49 -2.39 -12.74
N PHE A 477 13.86 -2.60 -11.60
CA PHE A 477 12.57 -2.00 -11.27
C PHE A 477 12.61 -0.47 -11.36
N TYR A 478 13.68 0.17 -10.86
CA TYR A 478 13.85 1.63 -10.95
C TYR A 478 13.97 2.16 -12.38
N GLN A 479 14.21 1.31 -13.37
CA GLN A 479 14.29 1.69 -14.80
C GLN A 479 12.97 1.53 -15.54
N THR A 480 11.93 1.05 -14.86
CA THR A 480 10.62 0.86 -15.43
C THR A 480 9.73 2.08 -15.25
N ASN A 481 8.67 2.17 -16.03
CA ASN A 481 7.67 3.22 -15.85
C ASN A 481 6.94 3.01 -14.51
N ASN A 482 6.59 4.11 -13.84
CA ASN A 482 5.76 4.10 -12.65
C ASN A 482 6.28 3.14 -11.56
N ASN A 483 7.57 3.20 -11.27
CA ASN A 483 8.28 2.36 -10.30
C ASN A 483 8.02 2.77 -8.83
N ARG A 484 6.78 3.12 -8.51
CA ARG A 484 6.35 3.58 -7.18
C ARG A 484 6.03 2.41 -6.25
N TRP A 485 5.98 2.69 -4.95
CA TRP A 485 5.76 1.69 -3.91
C TRP A 485 4.38 1.00 -4.00
N GLU A 486 3.39 1.68 -4.56
CA GLU A 486 2.04 1.11 -4.73
C GLU A 486 2.04 -0.13 -5.64
N ILE A 487 3.00 -0.22 -6.57
CA ILE A 487 3.16 -1.37 -7.46
C ILE A 487 3.43 -2.67 -6.70
N LEU A 488 4.06 -2.60 -5.52
CA LEU A 488 4.28 -3.78 -4.68
C LEU A 488 2.98 -4.51 -4.32
N HIS A 489 1.86 -3.77 -4.24
CA HIS A 489 0.55 -4.38 -4.00
C HIS A 489 0.04 -5.19 -5.19
N MET A 490 0.36 -4.76 -6.42
CA MET A 490 0.04 -5.55 -7.63
C MET A 490 0.90 -6.81 -7.70
N MET A 491 2.17 -6.69 -7.32
CA MET A 491 3.09 -7.83 -7.31
C MET A 491 2.63 -8.94 -6.35
N MET A 492 1.92 -8.60 -5.27
CA MET A 492 1.32 -9.61 -4.37
C MET A 492 0.25 -10.47 -5.07
N THR A 493 -0.40 -9.96 -6.11
CA THR A 493 -1.35 -10.74 -6.91
C THR A 493 -0.69 -11.95 -7.55
N LEU A 494 0.60 -11.82 -7.93
CA LEU A 494 1.34 -12.88 -8.61
C LEU A 494 1.46 -14.16 -7.78
N GLY A 495 1.61 -14.04 -6.45
CA GLY A 495 1.66 -15.19 -5.57
C GLY A 495 0.36 -16.01 -5.61
N ILE A 496 -0.77 -15.34 -5.50
CA ILE A 496 -2.09 -16.00 -5.55
C ILE A 496 -2.34 -16.59 -6.93
N LEU A 497 -2.02 -15.87 -8.01
CA LEU A 497 -2.14 -16.41 -9.36
C LEU A 497 -1.25 -17.63 -9.58
N TYR A 498 -0.03 -17.63 -9.05
CA TYR A 498 0.86 -18.78 -9.10
C TYR A 498 0.24 -19.99 -8.39
N GLU A 499 -0.27 -19.84 -7.16
CA GLU A 499 -0.91 -20.90 -6.41
C GLU A 499 -2.09 -21.51 -7.17
N GLU A 500 -2.95 -20.66 -7.74
CA GLU A 500 -4.22 -21.09 -8.33
C GLU A 500 -4.07 -21.59 -9.79
N THR A 501 -3.16 -21.00 -10.55
CA THR A 501 -2.99 -21.35 -11.97
C THR A 501 -1.82 -22.27 -12.25
N GLN A 502 -0.92 -22.45 -11.29
CA GLN A 502 0.35 -23.18 -11.43
C GLN A 502 1.23 -22.62 -12.55
N ASN A 503 1.06 -21.35 -12.93
CA ASN A 503 1.87 -20.70 -13.93
C ASN A 503 3.14 -20.13 -13.29
N GLU A 504 4.26 -20.81 -13.50
CA GLU A 504 5.57 -20.47 -12.95
C GLU A 504 6.09 -19.08 -13.38
N GLU A 505 5.59 -18.52 -14.47
CA GLU A 505 5.97 -17.16 -14.86
C GLU A 505 5.63 -16.15 -13.77
N TYR A 506 4.49 -16.29 -13.08
CA TYR A 506 4.09 -15.40 -12.01
C TYR A 506 5.07 -15.44 -10.83
N TYR A 507 5.44 -16.64 -10.38
CA TYR A 507 6.45 -16.80 -9.33
C TYR A 507 7.80 -16.22 -9.77
N ASN A 508 8.25 -16.52 -10.99
CA ASN A 508 9.52 -16.04 -11.49
C ASN A 508 9.59 -14.51 -11.58
N VAL A 509 8.55 -13.86 -12.08
CA VAL A 509 8.47 -12.40 -12.14
C VAL A 509 8.51 -11.81 -10.72
N MET A 510 7.76 -12.39 -9.79
CA MET A 510 7.75 -11.95 -8.39
C MET A 510 9.15 -12.10 -7.75
N ALA A 511 9.83 -13.24 -7.98
CA ALA A 511 11.16 -13.50 -7.47
C ALA A 511 12.22 -12.55 -8.06
N ILE A 512 12.16 -12.29 -9.36
CA ILE A 512 13.05 -11.32 -10.02
C ILE A 512 12.89 -9.93 -9.38
N LEU A 513 11.67 -9.48 -9.24
CA LEU A 513 11.39 -8.14 -8.70
C LEU A 513 11.77 -8.01 -7.23
N TRP A 514 11.46 -9.03 -6.41
CA TRP A 514 11.85 -9.01 -5.00
C TRP A 514 13.38 -8.93 -4.83
N ASN A 515 14.12 -9.78 -5.55
CA ASN A 515 15.58 -9.78 -5.51
C ASN A 515 16.18 -8.48 -6.05
N ASP A 516 15.63 -7.95 -7.15
CA ASP A 516 16.09 -6.71 -7.74
C ASP A 516 15.90 -5.53 -6.79
N ILE A 517 14.71 -5.37 -6.24
CA ILE A 517 14.39 -4.29 -5.29
C ILE A 517 15.26 -4.41 -4.03
N LEU A 518 15.45 -5.63 -3.49
CA LEU A 518 16.34 -5.87 -2.35
C LEU A 518 17.75 -5.31 -2.60
N MET A 519 18.25 -5.51 -3.81
CA MET A 519 19.61 -5.11 -4.19
C MET A 519 19.73 -3.62 -4.51
N THR A 520 18.73 -3.02 -5.09
CA THR A 520 18.82 -1.68 -5.67
C THR A 520 18.21 -0.58 -4.81
N ASP A 521 17.18 -0.89 -3.99
CA ASP A 521 16.37 0.15 -3.37
C ASP A 521 16.06 -0.05 -1.89
N ILE A 522 16.48 -1.17 -1.26
CA ILE A 522 16.28 -1.34 0.18
C ILE A 522 17.46 -0.81 0.96
N HIS A 523 17.20 0.22 1.76
CA HIS A 523 18.19 0.89 2.59
C HIS A 523 18.69 0.02 3.77
N ASN A 524 19.74 0.50 4.44
CA ASN A 524 20.28 -0.16 5.64
C ASN A 524 19.23 -0.30 6.76
N THR A 525 18.27 0.61 6.83
CA THR A 525 17.14 0.52 7.77
C THR A 525 16.12 -0.56 7.40
N GLY A 526 16.21 -1.18 6.23
CA GLY A 526 15.17 -2.03 5.69
C GLY A 526 13.99 -1.25 5.08
N GLY A 527 14.09 0.07 4.99
CA GLY A 527 13.12 0.92 4.33
C GLY A 527 13.24 0.85 2.80
N PHE A 528 12.10 0.83 2.10
CA PHE A 528 12.07 0.82 0.65
C PHE A 528 12.15 2.23 0.10
N THR A 529 13.19 2.49 -0.66
CA THR A 529 13.44 3.64 -1.54
C THR A 529 13.27 5.05 -0.96
N THR A 530 13.76 6.03 -1.68
CA THR A 530 13.55 7.45 -1.43
C THR A 530 12.53 8.04 -2.40
N ASN A 531 11.84 9.12 -2.00
CA ASN A 531 10.89 9.86 -2.87
C ASN A 531 9.75 9.00 -3.44
N GLU A 532 9.30 7.98 -2.69
CA GLU A 532 8.16 7.10 -3.03
C GLU A 532 8.35 6.24 -4.30
N GLY A 533 9.41 6.41 -5.05
CA GLY A 533 9.73 5.65 -6.26
C GLY A 533 11.15 5.11 -6.23
N ALA A 534 11.35 3.92 -6.81
CA ALA A 534 12.64 3.26 -6.87
C ALA A 534 13.70 4.15 -7.55
N GLN A 535 14.87 4.30 -6.92
CA GLN A 535 15.94 5.21 -7.34
C GLN A 535 17.20 4.47 -7.82
N GLY A 536 17.30 3.18 -7.56
CA GLY A 536 18.41 2.34 -7.99
C GLY A 536 19.68 2.44 -7.15
N SER A 537 19.60 3.01 -5.94
CA SER A 537 20.71 2.99 -4.99
C SER A 537 20.21 2.97 -3.55
N PRO A 538 20.57 1.95 -2.76
CA PRO A 538 20.23 1.86 -1.34
C PRO A 538 21.04 2.81 -0.45
N TYR A 539 21.95 3.57 -1.04
CA TYR A 539 22.84 4.49 -0.34
C TYR A 539 22.42 5.95 -0.42
N LEU A 540 21.32 6.23 -1.16
CA LEU A 540 20.82 7.60 -1.31
C LEU A 540 20.17 8.09 -0.01
N GLU A 541 20.57 9.27 0.40
CA GLU A 541 19.87 10.00 1.46
C GLU A 541 18.60 10.63 0.92
N GLY A 542 17.57 10.66 1.74
CA GLY A 542 16.32 11.27 1.37
C GLY A 542 15.12 10.78 2.18
N VAL A 543 13.94 11.07 1.66
CA VAL A 543 12.66 10.68 2.24
C VAL A 543 12.46 9.18 2.07
N ILE A 544 12.42 8.45 3.18
CA ILE A 544 11.98 7.05 3.22
C ILE A 544 10.61 7.04 3.87
N GLU A 545 9.57 6.96 3.03
CA GLU A 545 8.19 7.01 3.49
C GLU A 545 7.81 5.73 4.25
N THR A 546 7.09 5.88 5.35
CA THR A 546 6.65 4.74 6.15
C THR A 546 5.71 3.82 5.38
N CYS A 547 4.84 4.33 4.48
CA CYS A 547 4.02 3.49 3.60
C CYS A 547 4.85 2.62 2.67
N CYS A 548 5.96 3.15 2.15
CA CYS A 548 6.89 2.39 1.31
C CYS A 548 7.48 1.19 2.08
N THR A 549 7.91 1.41 3.31
CA THR A 549 8.43 0.35 4.19
C THR A 549 7.37 -0.70 4.52
N ILE A 550 6.14 -0.28 4.79
CA ILE A 550 5.02 -1.21 5.08
C ILE A 550 4.63 -2.01 3.84
N ALA A 551 4.65 -1.39 2.66
CA ALA A 551 4.39 -2.09 1.40
C ALA A 551 5.48 -3.14 1.11
N TRP A 552 6.75 -2.83 1.38
CA TRP A 552 7.84 -3.78 1.27
C TRP A 552 7.69 -4.97 2.21
N LEU A 553 7.32 -4.73 3.48
CA LEU A 553 7.02 -5.79 4.43
C LEU A 553 5.88 -6.68 3.95
N ALA A 554 4.80 -6.08 3.41
CA ALA A 554 3.66 -6.84 2.90
C ALA A 554 4.04 -7.69 1.67
N PHE A 555 4.79 -7.13 0.73
CA PHE A 555 5.27 -7.85 -0.44
C PHE A 555 6.28 -8.95 -0.05
N THR A 556 7.17 -8.68 0.90
CA THR A 556 8.11 -9.69 1.42
C THR A 556 7.38 -10.84 2.11
N ASN A 557 6.32 -10.57 2.88
CA ASN A 557 5.47 -11.60 3.47
C ASN A 557 4.79 -12.45 2.40
N GLU A 558 4.21 -11.79 1.38
CA GLU A 558 3.55 -12.53 0.31
C GLU A 558 4.54 -13.40 -0.44
N PHE A 559 5.70 -12.87 -0.81
CA PHE A 559 6.74 -13.65 -1.48
C PHE A 559 7.24 -14.80 -0.59
N TYR A 560 7.39 -14.58 0.73
CA TYR A 560 7.84 -15.60 1.66
C TYR A 560 6.91 -16.82 1.71
N LYS A 561 5.61 -16.64 1.60
CA LYS A 561 4.64 -17.74 1.62
C LYS A 561 4.95 -18.81 0.56
N TYR A 562 5.48 -18.39 -0.58
CA TYR A 562 5.82 -19.26 -1.70
C TYR A 562 7.32 -19.62 -1.74
N ASN A 563 8.19 -18.68 -1.43
CA ASN A 563 9.65 -18.86 -1.50
C ASN A 563 10.19 -19.73 -0.35
N LYS A 564 9.66 -19.59 0.86
CA LYS A 564 9.96 -20.38 2.07
C LYS A 564 11.44 -20.36 2.49
N THR A 565 12.22 -19.35 2.09
CA THR A 565 13.65 -19.26 2.41
C THR A 565 13.93 -18.38 3.63
N VAL A 566 15.02 -18.68 4.32
CA VAL A 566 15.47 -17.86 5.46
C VAL A 566 15.91 -16.48 5.02
N GLU A 567 16.45 -16.32 3.81
CA GLU A 567 16.85 -15.02 3.26
C GLU A 567 15.67 -14.03 3.22
N VAL A 568 14.51 -14.48 2.74
CA VAL A 568 13.29 -13.65 2.69
C VAL A 568 12.76 -13.39 4.10
N ALA A 569 12.81 -14.40 4.97
CA ALA A 569 12.38 -14.24 6.37
C ALA A 569 13.29 -13.27 7.16
N ASP A 570 14.60 -13.29 6.93
CA ASP A 570 15.57 -12.39 7.57
C ASP A 570 15.38 -10.94 7.10
N GLU A 571 15.02 -10.73 5.83
CA GLU A 571 14.75 -9.40 5.31
C GLU A 571 13.50 -8.79 5.96
N PHE A 572 12.43 -9.58 6.14
CA PHE A 572 11.27 -9.12 6.90
C PHE A 572 11.67 -8.69 8.32
N GLU A 573 12.44 -9.53 9.03
CA GLU A 573 12.91 -9.21 10.39
C GLU A 573 13.71 -7.90 10.43
N ARG A 574 14.65 -7.72 9.51
CA ARG A 574 15.49 -6.52 9.41
C ARG A 574 14.63 -5.26 9.16
N SER A 575 13.73 -5.32 8.20
CA SER A 575 12.83 -4.20 7.87
C SER A 575 11.86 -3.89 9.01
N TYR A 576 11.36 -4.92 9.69
CA TYR A 576 10.42 -4.76 10.80
C TYR A 576 11.08 -4.13 12.02
N TYR A 577 12.22 -4.69 12.49
CA TYR A 577 12.90 -4.19 13.70
C TYR A 577 13.51 -2.81 13.52
N ASN A 578 13.92 -2.44 12.31
CA ASN A 578 14.53 -1.15 12.05
C ASN A 578 13.59 -0.20 11.34
N GLY A 579 13.31 -0.37 10.07
CA GLY A 579 12.53 0.59 9.28
C GLY A 579 11.14 0.86 9.83
N LEU A 580 10.38 -0.18 10.16
CA LEU A 580 9.02 0.00 10.68
C LEU A 580 9.02 0.52 12.12
N LEU A 581 9.70 -0.17 13.06
CA LEU A 581 9.73 0.27 14.46
C LEU A 581 10.45 1.62 14.61
N GLY A 582 11.38 1.95 13.70
CA GLY A 582 12.03 3.26 13.64
C GLY A 582 11.10 4.40 13.21
N SER A 583 9.99 4.10 12.57
CA SER A 583 8.97 5.11 12.24
C SER A 583 8.07 5.47 13.41
N LEU A 584 7.99 4.66 14.47
CA LEU A 584 7.15 4.94 15.63
C LEU A 584 7.62 6.16 16.40
N LEU A 585 6.69 6.97 16.88
CA LEU A 585 6.96 8.05 17.84
C LEU A 585 6.91 7.52 19.29
N ASP A 586 7.29 8.36 20.25
CA ASP A 586 7.55 8.01 21.66
C ASP A 586 6.49 7.17 22.35
N ASN A 587 5.23 7.39 22.01
CA ASN A 587 4.09 6.76 22.67
C ASN A 587 3.53 5.58 21.89
N ASP A 588 4.18 5.19 20.80
CA ASP A 588 3.74 4.16 19.88
C ASP A 588 2.34 4.43 19.25
N LYS A 589 1.77 5.62 19.51
CA LYS A 589 0.49 6.04 18.95
C LYS A 589 0.62 6.45 17.49
N TYR A 590 1.64 7.23 17.19
CA TYR A 590 1.87 7.85 15.89
C TYR A 590 3.13 7.36 15.22
N CYS A 591 3.22 7.55 13.91
CA CYS A 591 4.45 7.34 13.14
C CYS A 591 4.86 8.59 12.36
N THR A 592 6.11 8.63 11.99
CA THR A 592 6.63 9.62 11.05
C THR A 592 6.16 9.31 9.62
N TYR A 593 6.07 10.33 8.78
CA TYR A 593 5.95 10.12 7.34
C TYR A 593 7.30 9.66 6.77
N ASN A 594 8.38 10.35 7.13
CA ASN A 594 9.72 10.10 6.67
C ASN A 594 10.62 9.60 7.79
N SER A 595 11.32 8.49 7.56
CA SER A 595 12.31 7.89 8.46
C SER A 595 13.66 7.73 7.76
N PRO A 596 14.45 8.81 7.63
CA PRO A 596 15.71 8.78 6.89
C PRO A 596 16.77 7.92 7.58
N MET A 597 17.78 7.46 6.83
CA MET A 597 18.94 6.73 7.36
C MET A 597 19.75 7.60 8.35
N ASN A 598 19.94 8.86 7.99
CA ASN A 598 20.55 9.87 8.84
C ASN A 598 19.56 11.01 9.02
N GLY A 599 19.40 11.53 10.22
CA GLY A 599 18.37 12.52 10.48
C GLY A 599 18.76 13.54 11.55
N ILE A 600 17.88 14.50 11.73
CA ILE A 600 18.00 15.53 12.77
C ILE A 600 16.85 15.38 13.72
N GLN A 601 17.14 15.36 15.01
CA GLN A 601 16.13 15.38 16.06
C GLN A 601 15.17 16.55 15.87
N GLY A 602 13.91 16.32 16.08
CA GLY A 602 12.85 17.29 15.79
C GLY A 602 12.25 17.06 14.39
N THR A 603 12.92 16.29 13.54
CA THR A 603 12.33 15.74 12.34
C THR A 603 11.41 14.56 12.65
N CYS A 604 11.64 13.87 13.78
CA CYS A 604 10.71 12.90 14.37
C CYS A 604 9.59 13.59 15.17
N GLY A 605 9.56 14.91 15.20
CA GLY A 605 8.58 15.68 15.99
C GLY A 605 7.20 15.50 15.41
N HIS A 606 6.30 15.28 16.33
CA HIS A 606 4.89 15.21 16.06
C HIS A 606 4.34 16.62 15.82
N TYR A 607 3.55 16.85 14.77
CA TYR A 607 2.41 17.75 14.72
C TYR A 607 2.61 19.23 15.06
N ASP A 608 3.74 19.83 14.93
CA ASP A 608 3.87 21.25 15.27
C ASP A 608 3.72 22.21 14.09
N GLY A 609 3.23 21.72 12.97
CA GLY A 609 3.04 22.50 11.74
C GLY A 609 4.35 22.90 11.07
N ARG A 610 5.47 22.26 11.42
CA ARG A 610 6.74 22.51 10.75
C ARG A 610 6.66 22.14 9.29
N LYS A 611 7.02 23.08 8.45
CA LYS A 611 7.20 22.81 7.03
C LYS A 611 8.41 21.92 6.84
N VAL A 612 8.27 20.88 6.04
CA VAL A 612 9.40 20.12 5.52
C VAL A 612 10.27 21.09 4.73
N SER A 613 11.47 21.36 5.21
CA SER A 613 12.37 22.30 4.56
C SER A 613 13.48 21.61 3.78
N SER A 614 13.71 20.33 4.03
CA SER A 614 14.72 19.52 3.35
C SER A 614 14.25 18.07 3.18
N GLN A 615 14.92 17.33 2.31
CA GLN A 615 14.70 15.89 2.12
C GLN A 615 15.03 15.04 3.36
N GLN A 616 15.72 15.61 4.33
CA GLN A 616 16.07 14.96 5.59
C GLN A 616 15.05 15.24 6.71
N ASP A 617 14.14 16.17 6.49
CA ASP A 617 13.14 16.51 7.49
C ASP A 617 12.04 15.46 7.51
N ILE A 618 11.74 14.95 8.71
CA ILE A 618 10.59 14.11 8.92
C ILE A 618 9.34 14.98 8.84
N SER A 619 8.48 14.67 7.90
CA SER A 619 7.23 15.38 7.72
C SER A 619 6.06 14.56 8.20
N PHE A 620 5.08 15.27 8.71
CA PHE A 620 3.77 14.74 8.96
C PHE A 620 2.80 15.37 7.97
N GLN A 621 2.07 14.56 7.21
CA GLN A 621 1.02 15.08 6.36
C GLN A 621 -0.17 15.47 7.23
N TYR A 622 -0.41 16.76 7.31
CA TYR A 622 -1.50 17.31 8.09
C TYR A 622 -2.75 17.53 7.23
N HIS A 623 -3.88 17.08 7.72
CA HIS A 623 -5.19 17.37 7.14
C HIS A 623 -6.06 18.05 8.17
N SER A 624 -6.62 19.21 7.84
CA SER A 624 -7.39 20.04 8.77
C SER A 624 -8.60 19.33 9.38
N GLU A 625 -9.18 18.41 8.62
CA GLU A 625 -10.39 17.67 9.03
C GLU A 625 -10.10 16.37 9.80
N SER A 626 -8.92 15.82 9.63
CA SER A 626 -8.47 14.61 10.31
C SER A 626 -7.02 14.79 10.72
N PRO A 627 -6.75 15.60 11.74
CA PRO A 627 -5.41 16.01 12.06
C PRO A 627 -4.49 14.86 12.44
N ASP A 628 -5.00 13.77 12.97
CA ASP A 628 -4.23 12.58 13.36
C ASP A 628 -4.18 11.52 12.26
N MET A 629 -4.81 11.76 11.09
CA MET A 629 -4.93 10.77 10.04
C MET A 629 -4.24 11.23 8.75
N ASN A 630 -3.32 10.41 8.26
CA ASN A 630 -2.70 10.52 6.95
C ASN A 630 -2.42 9.11 6.42
N CYS A 631 -1.90 8.98 5.20
CA CYS A 631 -1.66 7.68 4.58
C CYS A 631 -0.77 6.77 5.43
N CYS A 632 0.32 7.28 6.01
CA CYS A 632 1.25 6.52 6.83
C CYS A 632 0.65 6.16 8.19
N GLN A 633 -0.02 7.09 8.85
CA GLN A 633 -0.66 6.85 10.13
C GLN A 633 -1.79 5.82 10.03
N ALA A 634 -2.60 5.90 8.99
CA ALA A 634 -3.63 4.90 8.71
C ALA A 634 -3.03 3.51 8.46
N ASN A 635 -1.82 3.45 7.89
CA ASN A 635 -1.13 2.21 7.54
C ASN A 635 -0.28 1.62 8.68
N LEU A 636 0.02 2.39 9.73
CA LEU A 636 0.90 1.98 10.82
C LEU A 636 0.46 0.68 11.48
N ALA A 637 -0.83 0.59 11.82
CA ALA A 637 -1.40 -0.61 12.42
C ALA A 637 -1.22 -1.85 11.54
N ARG A 638 -1.37 -1.70 10.21
CA ARG A 638 -1.10 -2.76 9.24
C ARG A 638 0.38 -3.18 9.29
N GLY A 639 1.30 -2.21 9.33
CA GLY A 639 2.73 -2.49 9.45
C GLY A 639 3.06 -3.31 10.68
N LEU A 640 2.62 -2.87 11.85
CA LEU A 640 2.83 -3.58 13.12
C LEU A 640 2.20 -4.98 13.11
N GLY A 641 1.00 -5.10 12.58
CA GLY A 641 0.25 -6.34 12.51
C GLY A 641 0.83 -7.37 11.53
N GLN A 642 1.63 -6.96 10.53
CA GLN A 642 2.30 -7.87 9.59
C GLN A 642 3.08 -8.99 10.29
N LEU A 643 3.47 -8.78 11.53
CA LEU A 643 4.14 -9.79 12.34
C LEU A 643 3.31 -11.07 12.45
N SER A 644 1.97 -10.99 12.52
CA SER A 644 1.09 -12.15 12.58
C SER A 644 1.07 -12.97 11.29
N GLU A 645 1.46 -12.36 10.17
CA GLU A 645 1.52 -13.02 8.87
C GLU A 645 2.90 -13.66 8.59
N TRP A 646 3.87 -13.41 9.45
CA TRP A 646 5.24 -13.88 9.30
C TRP A 646 5.74 -14.76 10.45
N ALA A 647 5.29 -14.52 11.68
CA ALA A 647 5.92 -15.06 12.89
C ALA A 647 5.90 -16.60 12.96
N CYS A 648 4.79 -17.21 12.53
CA CYS A 648 4.61 -18.65 12.56
C CYS A 648 3.62 -19.07 11.47
N LEU A 649 4.08 -19.87 10.52
CA LEU A 649 3.28 -20.30 9.38
C LEU A 649 3.28 -21.83 9.25
N THR A 650 2.26 -22.35 8.58
CA THR A 650 2.08 -23.79 8.41
C THR A 650 2.03 -24.19 6.94
N ASP A 651 2.64 -25.32 6.63
CA ASP A 651 2.53 -26.01 5.37
C ASP A 651 2.28 -27.49 5.71
N ASN A 652 1.03 -27.91 5.61
CA ASN A 652 0.60 -29.27 5.99
C ASN A 652 1.12 -29.69 7.39
N ASP A 653 2.07 -30.62 7.44
CA ASP A 653 2.70 -31.12 8.67
C ASP A 653 3.92 -30.31 9.14
N LYS A 654 4.26 -29.21 8.45
CA LYS A 654 5.38 -28.35 8.79
C LYS A 654 4.91 -27.07 9.44
N LEU A 655 5.57 -26.67 10.51
CA LEU A 655 5.34 -25.45 11.26
C LEU A 655 6.62 -24.61 11.26
N TYR A 656 6.62 -23.53 10.51
CA TYR A 656 7.74 -22.62 10.35
C TYR A 656 7.71 -21.57 11.46
N LEU A 657 8.72 -21.55 12.32
CA LEU A 657 8.88 -20.56 13.39
C LEU A 657 9.93 -19.53 12.97
N ASN A 658 9.48 -18.33 12.65
CA ASN A 658 10.32 -17.21 12.21
C ASN A 658 10.60 -16.21 13.33
N TYR A 659 9.59 -15.90 14.14
CA TYR A 659 9.70 -14.90 15.19
C TYR A 659 10.40 -15.45 16.42
N TYR A 660 11.38 -14.71 16.91
CA TYR A 660 12.01 -14.93 18.19
C TYR A 660 11.76 -13.75 19.13
N GLY A 661 11.34 -14.05 20.33
CA GLY A 661 10.98 -13.09 21.37
C GLY A 661 10.13 -13.77 22.45
N THR A 662 10.16 -13.25 23.66
CA THR A 662 9.30 -13.78 24.74
C THR A 662 7.84 -13.65 24.33
N SER A 663 7.20 -14.81 24.10
CA SER A 663 5.86 -14.90 23.53
C SER A 663 5.18 -16.23 23.81
N SER A 664 3.89 -16.28 23.56
CA SER A 664 3.08 -17.50 23.55
C SER A 664 2.21 -17.47 22.30
N ILE A 665 2.61 -18.19 21.25
CA ILE A 665 1.97 -18.17 19.92
C ILE A 665 1.00 -19.34 19.84
N ALA A 666 -0.29 -19.04 19.84
CA ALA A 666 -1.36 -20.02 19.59
C ALA A 666 -1.62 -20.12 18.07
N THR A 667 -1.50 -21.31 17.51
CA THR A 667 -1.64 -21.57 16.07
C THR A 667 -2.13 -23.00 15.83
N LYS A 668 -2.09 -23.47 14.57
CA LYS A 668 -2.50 -24.83 14.19
C LYS A 668 -1.45 -25.49 13.28
N VAL A 669 -1.35 -26.81 13.39
CA VAL A 669 -0.64 -27.67 12.43
C VAL A 669 -1.44 -28.99 12.30
N ASN A 670 -1.65 -29.46 11.06
CA ASN A 670 -2.52 -30.61 10.80
C ASN A 670 -3.90 -30.48 11.46
N ASP A 671 -4.51 -29.30 11.40
CA ASP A 671 -5.79 -28.94 12.05
C ASP A 671 -5.83 -29.16 13.59
N LYS A 672 -4.68 -29.40 14.22
CA LYS A 672 -4.53 -29.50 15.67
C LYS A 672 -4.04 -28.18 16.25
N ASP A 673 -4.66 -27.75 17.34
CA ASP A 673 -4.21 -26.58 18.08
C ASP A 673 -2.85 -26.87 18.72
N VAL A 674 -1.95 -25.93 18.59
CA VAL A 674 -0.62 -25.94 19.21
C VAL A 674 -0.27 -24.56 19.73
N THR A 675 0.40 -24.51 20.88
CA THR A 675 0.94 -23.26 21.41
C THR A 675 2.46 -23.38 21.55
N ILE A 676 3.18 -22.46 20.93
CA ILE A 676 4.64 -22.33 21.04
C ILE A 676 4.92 -21.22 22.04
N THR A 677 5.50 -21.56 23.17
CA THR A 677 5.94 -20.58 24.18
C THR A 677 7.44 -20.40 24.07
N GLN A 678 7.89 -19.15 24.03
CA GLN A 678 9.28 -18.77 23.99
C GLN A 678 9.62 -17.90 25.21
N GLN A 679 10.76 -18.19 25.84
CA GLN A 679 11.32 -17.36 26.90
C GLN A 679 12.74 -16.99 26.51
N THR A 680 13.02 -15.68 26.38
CA THR A 680 14.30 -15.18 25.86
C THR A 680 14.50 -13.70 26.18
N ASN A 681 15.73 -13.23 26.06
CA ASN A 681 16.06 -11.80 26.00
C ASN A 681 16.36 -11.32 24.56
N TYR A 682 16.08 -12.15 23.56
CA TYR A 682 16.31 -11.78 22.17
C TYR A 682 15.71 -10.38 21.86
N PRO A 683 16.42 -9.48 21.14
CA PRO A 683 17.70 -9.69 20.42
C PRO A 683 18.96 -9.35 21.23
N LEU A 684 18.90 -9.18 22.55
CA LEU A 684 20.06 -8.86 23.38
C LEU A 684 21.01 -10.05 23.53
N ASP A 685 20.46 -11.23 23.65
CA ASP A 685 21.20 -12.50 23.62
C ASP A 685 20.39 -13.55 22.82
N GLY A 686 21.06 -14.59 22.42
CA GLY A 686 20.49 -15.59 21.52
C GLY A 686 19.96 -16.84 22.22
N ALA A 687 19.90 -16.88 23.56
CA ALA A 687 19.33 -18.02 24.29
C ALA A 687 17.79 -17.97 24.25
N ILE A 688 17.17 -19.03 23.75
CA ILE A 688 15.72 -19.12 23.55
C ILE A 688 15.25 -20.47 24.05
N ASP A 689 14.50 -20.49 25.14
CA ASP A 689 13.81 -21.67 25.61
C ASP A 689 12.47 -21.79 24.90
N ILE A 690 12.25 -22.89 24.18
CA ILE A 690 11.07 -23.14 23.38
C ILE A 690 10.31 -24.32 23.97
N LYS A 691 8.99 -24.14 24.14
CA LYS A 691 8.08 -25.14 24.69
C LYS A 691 6.86 -25.30 23.80
N ILE A 692 6.49 -26.54 23.52
CA ILE A 692 5.29 -26.91 22.78
C ILE A 692 4.21 -27.33 23.81
N SER A 693 3.03 -26.75 23.68
CA SER A 693 1.89 -27.01 24.60
C SER A 693 0.55 -26.98 23.87
N ASN A 694 -0.54 -27.14 24.58
CA ASN A 694 -1.91 -27.16 24.07
C ASN A 694 -2.20 -28.32 23.08
N LEU A 695 -1.44 -29.41 23.20
CA LEU A 695 -1.70 -30.63 22.45
C LEU A 695 -2.64 -31.53 23.25
N THR A 696 -3.82 -31.85 22.71
CA THR A 696 -4.79 -32.73 23.31
C THR A 696 -4.34 -34.20 23.30
N GLU A 697 -3.50 -34.54 22.32
CA GLU A 697 -2.88 -35.85 22.12
C GLU A 697 -1.48 -35.67 21.54
N PRO A 698 -0.58 -36.67 21.66
CA PRO A 698 0.70 -36.64 20.99
C PRO A 698 0.49 -36.46 19.47
N THR A 699 1.07 -35.41 18.91
CA THR A 699 0.87 -35.01 17.50
C THR A 699 2.19 -35.04 16.74
N LYS A 700 2.21 -35.70 15.60
CA LYS A 700 3.40 -35.76 14.73
C LYS A 700 3.39 -34.55 13.81
N PHE A 701 4.44 -33.72 13.86
CA PHE A 701 4.69 -32.63 12.90
C PHE A 701 6.18 -32.27 12.87
N LYS A 702 6.55 -31.51 11.84
CA LYS A 702 7.89 -30.97 11.63
C LYS A 702 7.94 -29.52 12.08
N LEU A 703 8.75 -29.21 13.07
CA LEU A 703 9.04 -27.84 13.46
C LEU A 703 10.25 -27.35 12.67
N MET A 704 10.05 -26.32 11.86
CA MET A 704 11.05 -25.67 11.01
C MET A 704 11.57 -24.43 11.73
N LEU A 705 12.74 -24.54 12.37
CA LEU A 705 13.36 -23.43 13.09
C LEU A 705 14.17 -22.56 12.13
N ARG A 706 13.85 -21.29 12.03
CA ARG A 706 14.67 -20.33 11.27
C ARG A 706 16.03 -20.15 11.94
N ILE A 707 17.11 -20.41 11.23
CA ILE A 707 18.46 -20.08 11.69
C ILE A 707 18.92 -18.88 10.84
N PRO A 708 18.85 -17.67 11.39
CA PRO A 708 19.17 -16.46 10.61
C PRO A 708 20.50 -16.54 9.91
N SER A 709 20.62 -15.92 8.75
CA SER A 709 21.85 -15.94 7.94
C SER A 709 23.06 -15.33 8.66
N TRP A 710 22.82 -14.39 9.56
CA TRP A 710 23.84 -13.77 10.39
C TRP A 710 24.27 -14.64 11.59
N ALA A 711 23.52 -15.67 11.96
CA ALA A 711 23.71 -16.43 13.19
C ALA A 711 24.66 -17.63 13.01
N LYS A 712 25.87 -17.40 12.50
CA LYS A 712 26.90 -18.44 12.30
C LYS A 712 27.40 -18.95 13.64
N GLY A 713 27.42 -20.27 13.85
CA GLY A 713 27.84 -20.89 15.10
C GLY A 713 26.71 -21.22 16.06
N SER A 714 25.48 -21.02 15.65
CA SER A 714 24.29 -21.35 16.43
C SER A 714 24.19 -22.83 16.77
N THR A 715 23.57 -23.13 17.90
CA THR A 715 23.39 -24.50 18.41
C THR A 715 22.00 -24.68 19.01
N ALA A 716 21.56 -25.92 19.11
CA ALA A 716 20.36 -26.27 19.89
C ALA A 716 20.62 -27.45 20.82
N TYR A 717 19.83 -27.54 21.90
CA TYR A 717 19.75 -28.71 22.77
C TYR A 717 18.38 -29.36 22.64
N ILE A 718 18.31 -30.46 21.88
CA ILE A 718 17.09 -31.16 21.55
C ILE A 718 17.17 -32.56 22.13
N ASP A 719 16.21 -32.96 22.94
CA ASP A 719 16.18 -34.28 23.64
C ASP A 719 17.52 -34.57 24.34
N GLY A 720 18.12 -33.57 25.00
CA GLY A 720 19.40 -33.66 25.73
C GLY A 720 20.64 -33.75 24.87
N LYS A 721 20.54 -33.60 23.55
CA LYS A 721 21.68 -33.62 22.62
C LYS A 721 21.96 -32.23 22.06
N ARG A 722 23.22 -31.88 22.04
CA ARG A 722 23.65 -30.66 21.36
C ARG A 722 23.74 -30.89 19.86
N VAL A 723 23.12 -29.97 19.10
CA VAL A 723 23.11 -29.94 17.64
C VAL A 723 23.80 -28.66 17.18
N ILE A 724 24.64 -28.73 16.14
CA ILE A 724 25.23 -27.58 15.47
C ILE A 724 24.26 -27.21 14.32
N LEU A 725 23.90 -25.93 14.24
CA LEU A 725 22.95 -25.44 13.29
C LEU A 725 23.65 -24.69 12.15
N LYS A 726 23.12 -24.81 10.94
CA LYS A 726 23.62 -24.09 9.76
C LYS A 726 22.87 -22.76 9.62
N ALA A 727 23.60 -21.66 9.66
CA ALA A 727 23.02 -20.34 9.39
C ALA A 727 22.46 -20.23 7.97
N GLY A 728 21.40 -19.43 7.78
CA GLY A 728 20.73 -19.24 6.51
C GLY A 728 19.86 -20.42 6.07
N THR A 729 19.48 -21.31 7.01
CA THR A 729 18.63 -22.46 6.71
C THR A 729 17.55 -22.65 7.77
N TYR A 730 16.49 -23.36 7.41
CA TYR A 730 15.57 -23.93 8.39
C TYR A 730 16.15 -25.24 8.93
N TYR A 731 16.15 -25.40 10.25
CA TYR A 731 16.47 -26.65 10.89
C TYR A 731 15.19 -27.41 11.21
N GLU A 732 15.02 -28.58 10.61
CA GLU A 732 13.83 -29.41 10.78
C GLU A 732 13.95 -30.29 12.01
N ILE A 733 12.93 -30.26 12.88
CA ILE A 733 12.76 -31.17 14.01
C ILE A 733 11.50 -32.02 13.75
N GLU A 734 11.66 -33.22 13.20
CA GLU A 734 10.57 -34.17 13.03
C GLU A 734 10.41 -35.02 14.28
N LYS A 735 9.23 -34.96 14.92
CA LYS A 735 8.99 -35.65 16.18
C LYS A 735 7.51 -35.88 16.44
N LEU A 736 7.19 -36.89 17.22
CA LEU A 736 5.88 -37.05 17.86
C LEU A 736 5.87 -36.17 19.13
N TRP A 737 5.41 -34.91 18.94
CA TRP A 737 5.37 -33.92 19.99
C TRP A 737 4.36 -34.26 21.06
N LYS A 738 4.74 -34.10 22.32
CA LYS A 738 3.88 -34.26 23.49
C LYS A 738 3.67 -32.91 24.15
N ASN A 739 2.55 -32.78 24.83
CA ASN A 739 2.28 -31.60 25.63
C ASN A 739 3.39 -31.34 26.63
N ASN A 740 3.95 -30.10 26.63
CA ASN A 740 5.09 -29.64 27.43
C ASN A 740 6.47 -30.12 26.97
N ASP A 741 6.60 -30.70 25.79
CA ASP A 741 7.94 -30.88 25.20
C ASP A 741 8.67 -29.56 25.06
N SER A 742 9.95 -29.54 25.40
CA SER A 742 10.75 -28.33 25.34
C SER A 742 12.18 -28.61 24.85
N PHE A 743 12.80 -27.60 24.33
CA PHE A 743 14.20 -27.60 23.89
C PHE A 743 14.75 -26.17 23.94
N GLN A 744 16.07 -26.04 23.82
CA GLN A 744 16.75 -24.75 23.83
C GLN A 744 17.43 -24.49 22.49
N LEU A 745 17.22 -23.30 21.94
CA LEU A 745 17.92 -22.76 20.79
C LEU A 745 18.92 -21.69 21.29
N ASN A 746 20.13 -21.69 20.76
CA ASN A 746 21.11 -20.66 21.02
C ASN A 746 21.60 -20.08 19.69
N LEU A 747 21.10 -18.90 19.33
CA LEU A 747 21.56 -18.13 18.20
C LEU A 747 22.86 -17.41 18.55
N ASP A 748 23.87 -17.53 17.69
CA ASP A 748 25.17 -16.88 17.89
C ASP A 748 25.07 -15.45 17.31
N ILE A 749 24.63 -14.50 18.15
CA ILE A 749 24.45 -13.10 17.76
C ILE A 749 25.83 -12.42 17.73
N LYS A 750 26.15 -11.81 16.58
CA LYS A 750 27.41 -11.09 16.35
C LYS A 750 27.15 -9.78 15.63
N TYR A 751 28.17 -8.93 15.65
CA TYR A 751 28.20 -7.73 14.83
C TYR A 751 28.36 -8.09 13.35
N GLN A 752 27.67 -7.33 12.52
CA GLN A 752 27.74 -7.43 11.08
C GLN A 752 27.96 -6.04 10.50
N TYR A 753 28.65 -5.97 9.38
CA TYR A 753 29.11 -4.74 8.79
C TYR A 753 28.65 -4.66 7.33
N TRP A 754 27.94 -3.61 7.00
CA TRP A 754 27.55 -3.31 5.64
C TRP A 754 28.28 -2.05 5.19
N LYS A 755 29.35 -2.22 4.42
CA LYS A 755 30.17 -1.12 3.91
C LYS A 755 29.39 -0.33 2.86
N GLY A 756 29.33 0.99 3.01
CA GLY A 756 28.64 1.89 2.13
C GLY A 756 29.32 2.06 0.77
N LEU A 757 28.52 2.44 -0.22
CA LEU A 757 28.96 2.88 -1.54
C LEU A 757 28.29 4.23 -1.83
N ASP A 758 28.57 4.80 -2.99
CA ASP A 758 28.01 6.06 -3.46
C ASP A 758 28.08 7.18 -2.40
N GLN A 759 26.96 7.70 -1.94
CA GLN A 759 26.92 8.76 -0.93
C GLN A 759 27.46 8.30 0.43
N GLN A 760 27.49 7.00 0.71
CA GLN A 760 27.95 6.41 1.97
C GLN A 760 29.32 5.72 1.85
N ALA A 761 30.08 5.97 0.78
CA ALA A 761 31.30 5.23 0.43
C ALA A 761 32.39 5.17 1.53
N ASN A 762 32.40 6.12 2.47
CA ASN A 762 33.37 6.17 3.56
C ASN A 762 32.84 5.64 4.89
N TYR A 763 31.63 5.15 4.92
CA TYR A 763 30.92 4.76 6.13
C TYR A 763 30.49 3.28 6.07
N THR A 764 30.09 2.77 7.21
CA THR A 764 29.65 1.39 7.38
C THR A 764 28.43 1.35 8.28
N SER A 765 27.38 0.68 7.88
CA SER A 765 26.29 0.33 8.79
C SER A 765 26.66 -0.87 9.63
N VAL A 766 26.46 -0.78 10.93
CA VAL A 766 26.78 -1.82 11.89
C VAL A 766 25.52 -2.38 12.49
N TYR A 767 25.38 -3.70 12.48
CA TYR A 767 24.26 -4.40 13.09
C TYR A 767 24.75 -5.29 14.22
N TYR A 768 23.90 -5.47 15.22
CA TYR A 768 24.01 -6.53 16.21
C TYR A 768 22.85 -7.51 16.03
N GLY A 769 23.11 -8.68 15.46
CA GLY A 769 22.07 -9.55 14.95
C GLY A 769 21.19 -8.80 13.91
N PRO A 770 19.88 -8.69 14.09
CA PRO A 770 19.00 -7.96 13.15
C PRO A 770 18.95 -6.45 13.42
N ILE A 771 19.54 -5.95 14.51
CA ILE A 771 19.37 -4.59 14.99
C ILE A 771 20.44 -3.66 14.41
N LEU A 772 20.02 -2.64 13.69
CA LEU A 772 20.87 -1.57 13.18
C LEU A 772 21.27 -0.62 14.32
N LEU A 773 22.57 -0.42 14.49
CA LEU A 773 23.12 0.46 15.52
C LEU A 773 23.26 1.89 14.99
N THR A 774 22.91 2.83 15.84
CA THR A 774 22.80 4.24 15.49
C THR A 774 23.58 5.11 16.49
N LEU A 775 24.39 5.99 15.95
CA LEU A 775 24.99 7.07 16.72
C LEU A 775 23.99 8.21 16.86
N ASP A 776 23.55 8.48 18.05
CA ASP A 776 22.56 9.51 18.34
C ASP A 776 23.12 10.48 19.38
N ASN A 777 23.23 11.77 19.03
CA ASN A 777 23.80 12.80 19.89
C ASN A 777 23.02 13.06 21.18
N HIS A 778 21.82 12.51 21.32
CA HIS A 778 21.14 12.53 22.61
C HIS A 778 21.87 11.65 23.65
N PHE A 779 22.39 10.51 23.24
CA PHE A 779 23.12 9.56 24.08
C PHE A 779 24.63 9.74 24.01
N ALA A 780 25.13 10.32 22.93
CA ALA A 780 26.56 10.51 22.65
C ALA A 780 26.85 11.98 22.31
N LYS A 781 26.72 12.86 23.31
CA LYS A 781 26.95 14.31 23.15
C LYS A 781 28.37 14.57 22.63
N ASP A 782 28.46 15.59 21.77
CA ASP A 782 29.70 16.08 21.15
C ASP A 782 30.33 15.15 20.12
N PHE A 783 29.65 14.01 19.78
CA PHE A 783 30.08 13.14 18.68
C PHE A 783 29.26 13.41 17.41
N ASN A 784 29.85 13.06 16.29
CA ASN A 784 29.26 13.18 14.96
C ASN A 784 29.58 11.94 14.12
N GLN A 785 29.09 11.90 12.89
CA GLN A 785 29.28 10.80 11.95
C GLN A 785 30.76 10.38 11.76
N ASN A 786 31.73 11.28 11.99
CA ASN A 786 33.14 11.02 11.83
C ASN A 786 33.82 10.41 13.08
N ALA A 787 33.07 10.15 14.16
CA ALA A 787 33.61 9.40 15.29
C ALA A 787 34.14 8.06 14.81
N GLU A 788 35.43 7.78 15.10
CA GLU A 788 36.11 6.61 14.56
C GLU A 788 35.90 5.39 15.44
N PHE A 789 35.55 4.28 14.79
CA PHE A 789 35.43 2.97 15.40
C PHE A 789 36.27 1.95 14.66
N SER A 790 36.65 0.86 15.32
CA SER A 790 37.22 -0.31 14.68
C SER A 790 36.36 -1.54 14.92
N VAL A 791 36.50 -2.58 14.12
CA VAL A 791 35.82 -3.87 14.33
C VAL A 791 36.11 -4.41 15.72
N LYS A 792 37.34 -4.27 16.19
CA LYS A 792 37.78 -4.69 17.54
C LYS A 792 37.08 -3.92 18.65
N ASP A 793 36.71 -2.66 18.43
CA ASP A 793 35.98 -1.88 19.42
C ASP A 793 34.55 -2.43 19.59
N PHE A 794 33.92 -2.85 18.50
CA PHE A 794 32.64 -3.54 18.56
C PHE A 794 32.75 -4.92 19.22
N GLU A 795 33.75 -5.71 18.91
CA GLU A 795 33.99 -7.01 19.57
C GLU A 795 34.11 -6.88 21.10
N ASN A 796 34.59 -5.75 21.58
CA ASN A 796 34.76 -5.45 23.00
C ASN A 796 33.63 -4.59 23.59
N ALA A 797 32.60 -4.28 22.82
CA ALA A 797 31.50 -3.43 23.26
C ALA A 797 30.63 -4.09 24.33
N ILE A 798 30.05 -3.24 25.18
CA ILE A 798 29.16 -3.70 26.25
C ILE A 798 27.73 -3.50 25.80
N ILE A 799 27.00 -4.61 25.67
CA ILE A 799 25.58 -4.62 25.34
C ILE A 799 24.78 -4.59 26.62
N SER A 800 23.80 -3.72 26.69
CA SER A 800 22.89 -3.63 27.84
C SER A 800 21.45 -3.40 27.41
N LYS A 801 20.52 -3.93 28.19
CA LYS A 801 19.11 -3.60 28.05
C LYS A 801 18.91 -2.14 28.49
N ALA A 802 18.23 -1.39 27.68
CA ALA A 802 17.85 -0.04 28.09
C ALA A 802 16.79 -0.09 29.19
N THR A 803 17.12 0.49 30.35
CA THR A 803 16.24 0.51 31.53
C THR A 803 15.39 1.77 31.62
N SER A 804 15.65 2.74 30.74
CA SER A 804 14.93 4.02 30.71
C SER A 804 14.77 4.48 29.26
N ASN A 805 13.77 5.32 29.01
CA ASN A 805 13.53 6.02 27.73
C ASN A 805 12.98 5.19 26.56
N GLY A 806 12.41 4.00 26.81
CA GLY A 806 11.74 3.26 25.75
C GLY A 806 12.66 2.66 24.68
N CYS A 807 13.98 2.65 24.88
CA CYS A 807 14.92 2.04 23.95
C CYS A 807 14.92 0.52 24.09
N MET A 808 15.25 -0.17 22.98
CA MET A 808 15.39 -1.62 22.98
C MET A 808 16.73 -2.04 23.60
N MET A 809 17.81 -1.41 23.17
CA MET A 809 19.16 -1.74 23.62
C MET A 809 20.13 -0.57 23.56
N PHE A 810 21.19 -0.66 24.35
CA PHE A 810 22.37 0.19 24.25
C PHE A 810 23.62 -0.64 23.98
N VAL A 811 24.53 -0.08 23.19
CA VAL A 811 25.83 -0.65 22.91
C VAL A 811 26.90 0.40 23.20
N ASP A 812 27.66 0.19 24.25
CA ASP A 812 28.75 1.08 24.66
C ASP A 812 30.04 0.62 23.97
N VAL A 813 30.52 1.41 23.01
CA VAL A 813 31.67 1.13 22.14
C VAL A 813 32.78 2.11 22.43
N LYS A 814 34.06 1.68 22.38
CA LYS A 814 35.18 2.58 22.47
C LYS A 814 35.47 3.28 21.15
N SER A 815 35.82 4.57 21.24
CA SER A 815 36.36 5.37 20.16
C SER A 815 37.60 6.09 20.74
N GLY A 816 38.78 5.58 20.46
CA GLY A 816 40.02 6.04 21.10
C GLY A 816 40.00 5.83 22.62
N SER A 817 40.10 6.92 23.40
CA SER A 817 40.05 6.89 24.87
C SER A 817 38.63 6.99 25.46
N GLU A 818 37.65 7.29 24.64
CA GLU A 818 36.27 7.56 25.09
C GLU A 818 35.35 6.37 24.87
N THR A 819 34.20 6.35 25.57
CA THR A 819 33.15 5.37 25.37
C THR A 819 31.95 6.08 24.78
N ILE A 820 31.53 5.65 23.61
CA ILE A 820 30.36 6.17 22.90
C ILE A 820 29.21 5.18 23.08
N ARG A 821 28.06 5.69 23.44
CA ARG A 821 26.83 4.90 23.51
C ARG A 821 26.10 4.97 22.18
N LEU A 822 25.94 3.84 21.53
CA LEU A 822 25.06 3.64 20.40
C LEU A 822 23.70 3.12 20.88
N VAL A 823 22.66 3.37 20.10
CA VAL A 823 21.29 2.92 20.35
C VAL A 823 20.76 2.16 19.15
N ASP A 824 19.76 1.33 19.34
CA ASP A 824 19.04 0.73 18.22
C ASP A 824 18.34 1.81 17.37
N TYR A 825 18.31 1.60 16.05
CA TYR A 825 17.68 2.55 15.12
C TYR A 825 16.22 2.81 15.44
N ALA A 826 15.50 1.76 15.89
CA ALA A 826 14.09 1.89 16.27
C ALA A 826 13.85 2.94 17.35
N SER A 827 14.85 3.24 18.15
CA SER A 827 14.79 4.20 19.26
C SER A 827 15.48 5.54 18.97
N ALA A 828 16.22 5.64 17.85
CA ALA A 828 16.94 6.86 17.51
C ALA A 828 16.00 8.02 17.16
N GLY A 829 16.34 9.23 17.55
CA GLY A 829 15.55 10.44 17.29
C GLY A 829 14.23 10.54 18.04
N LYS A 830 13.90 9.62 18.93
CA LYS A 830 12.67 9.60 19.73
C LYS A 830 12.90 10.25 21.08
N TYR A 831 12.38 11.49 21.28
CA TYR A 831 12.48 12.15 22.58
C TYR A 831 11.21 12.86 22.95
N ASN A 832 10.83 12.67 24.21
CA ASN A 832 9.78 13.41 24.88
C ASN A 832 10.25 14.85 25.13
N GLY A 833 9.87 15.75 24.26
CA GLY A 833 9.79 17.19 24.47
C GLY A 833 11.03 17.92 24.98
N ASN A 834 11.38 19.03 24.37
CA ASN A 834 12.23 20.12 24.89
C ASN A 834 13.75 19.93 24.96
N SER A 835 14.33 18.91 24.42
CA SER A 835 15.77 18.91 24.24
C SER A 835 16.18 19.69 22.98
N SER A 836 17.37 20.24 23.00
CA SER A 836 17.96 20.83 21.80
C SER A 836 17.99 19.86 20.65
N PRO A 837 17.83 20.29 19.38
CA PRO A 837 17.95 19.42 18.23
C PRO A 837 19.21 18.55 18.31
N SER A 838 19.06 17.27 18.02
CA SER A 838 20.15 16.29 18.03
C SER A 838 20.15 15.57 16.68
N SER A 839 21.31 15.15 16.24
CA SER A 839 21.45 14.41 15.00
C SER A 839 21.73 12.94 15.28
N TYR A 840 21.28 12.08 14.38
CA TYR A 840 21.60 10.66 14.43
C TYR A 840 22.11 10.15 13.08
N TRP A 841 22.95 9.12 13.13
CA TRP A 841 23.59 8.50 11.97
C TRP A 841 23.58 6.99 12.09
N THR A 842 23.19 6.31 11.03
CA THR A 842 23.25 4.86 10.88
C THR A 842 24.48 4.41 10.07
N TRP A 843 25.11 5.35 9.40
CA TRP A 843 26.34 5.15 8.66
C TRP A 843 27.50 5.68 9.47
N LEU A 844 28.29 4.78 10.05
CA LEU A 844 29.35 5.04 11.02
C LEU A 844 30.73 4.98 10.37
N ASN A 845 31.70 5.74 10.87
CA ASN A 845 33.07 5.67 10.40
C ASN A 845 33.80 4.50 11.06
N VAL A 846 33.77 3.32 10.41
CA VAL A 846 34.51 2.10 10.84
C VAL A 846 35.73 1.96 9.99
N VAL A 847 36.91 2.30 10.57
CA VAL A 847 38.18 2.46 9.83
C VAL A 847 38.73 1.17 9.24
N ASP A 848 38.44 0.02 9.82
CA ASP A 848 38.90 -1.32 9.41
C ASP A 848 37.70 -2.23 9.02
N SER A 849 36.62 -1.62 8.52
CA SER A 849 35.42 -2.36 8.10
C SER A 849 35.82 -3.51 7.16
N PRO A 850 35.27 -4.72 7.39
CA PRO A 850 35.57 -5.88 6.56
C PRO A 850 35.20 -5.64 5.09
N SER A 851 35.90 -6.35 4.21
CA SER A 851 35.51 -6.35 2.79
C SER A 851 34.17 -7.06 2.59
N ALA A 852 33.49 -6.72 1.52
CA ALA A 852 32.15 -7.27 1.19
C ALA A 852 32.11 -8.81 1.17
N SER A 853 33.24 -9.48 0.95
CA SER A 853 33.33 -10.95 0.86
C SER A 853 33.13 -11.69 2.19
N ASP A 854 33.28 -10.99 3.33
CA ASP A 854 33.27 -11.64 4.65
C ASP A 854 31.97 -11.38 5.41
N ASP A 855 31.05 -10.54 4.88
CA ASP A 855 29.83 -10.11 5.52
C ASP A 855 28.59 -10.59 4.78
N LEU A 856 27.63 -11.20 5.50
CA LEU A 856 26.39 -11.68 4.92
C LEU A 856 25.48 -10.58 4.39
N LEU A 857 25.41 -9.44 5.09
CA LEU A 857 24.62 -8.28 4.63
C LEU A 857 25.22 -7.66 3.38
N GLN A 858 26.53 -7.61 3.30
CA GLN A 858 27.23 -7.19 2.10
C GLN A 858 27.00 -8.15 0.94
N ARG A 859 26.93 -9.45 1.22
CA ARG A 859 26.64 -10.46 0.21
C ARG A 859 25.29 -10.22 -0.47
N TRP A 860 24.29 -9.80 0.27
CA TRP A 860 22.97 -9.49 -0.32
C TRP A 860 22.96 -8.20 -1.13
N LYS A 861 23.85 -7.26 -0.85
CA LYS A 861 23.81 -5.89 -1.37
C LYS A 861 24.94 -5.57 -2.36
N THR A 862 25.87 -6.46 -2.59
CA THR A 862 27.01 -6.17 -3.48
C THR A 862 26.88 -6.81 -4.85
N SER A 863 27.60 -6.21 -5.80
CA SER A 863 27.75 -6.65 -7.19
C SER A 863 28.41 -8.03 -7.37
N ASP A 864 28.75 -8.73 -6.29
CA ASP A 864 29.42 -10.03 -6.36
C ASP A 864 28.48 -11.18 -6.68
N LYS A 865 27.20 -11.06 -6.35
CA LYS A 865 26.17 -11.96 -6.89
C LYS A 865 26.08 -11.78 -8.40
N LYS A 866 26.02 -12.89 -9.08
CA LYS A 866 25.82 -12.92 -10.53
C LYS A 866 24.38 -13.26 -10.83
N ASN A 867 23.79 -12.53 -11.77
CA ASN A 867 22.41 -12.70 -12.15
C ASN A 867 22.21 -13.87 -13.09
N ILE A 868 21.07 -14.54 -12.96
CA ILE A 868 20.64 -15.56 -13.91
C ILE A 868 19.50 -14.98 -14.75
N THR A 869 19.72 -14.95 -16.05
CA THR A 869 18.67 -14.69 -17.03
C THR A 869 18.19 -16.04 -17.57
N PHE A 870 16.88 -16.25 -17.65
CA PHE A 870 16.36 -17.55 -18.04
C PHE A 870 15.09 -17.45 -18.88
N THR A 871 14.78 -18.52 -19.61
CA THR A 871 13.52 -18.66 -20.35
C THR A 871 12.37 -18.91 -19.37
N PRO A 872 11.11 -18.55 -19.71
CA PRO A 872 9.96 -18.71 -18.83
C PRO A 872 9.69 -20.11 -18.28
N ASN A 873 10.29 -21.11 -18.93
CA ASN A 873 10.16 -22.53 -18.54
C ASN A 873 11.10 -22.95 -17.39
N VAL A 874 11.90 -22.06 -16.85
CA VAL A 874 12.86 -22.36 -15.78
C VAL A 874 12.29 -21.88 -14.45
N VAL A 875 12.26 -22.75 -13.45
CA VAL A 875 11.81 -22.44 -12.09
C VAL A 875 13.01 -22.35 -11.18
N LEU A 876 13.29 -21.17 -10.67
CA LEU A 876 14.39 -20.86 -9.78
C LEU A 876 13.89 -20.31 -8.45
N SER A 877 14.47 -20.73 -7.36
CA SER A 877 14.21 -20.15 -6.03
C SER A 877 14.82 -18.74 -5.86
N ARG A 878 15.86 -18.42 -6.63
CA ARG A 878 16.55 -17.11 -6.62
C ARG A 878 17.07 -16.82 -8.02
N THR A 879 17.18 -15.55 -8.35
CA THR A 879 17.68 -15.09 -9.66
C THR A 879 19.12 -14.56 -9.61
N SER A 880 19.73 -14.56 -8.42
CA SER A 880 21.14 -14.17 -8.24
C SER A 880 21.82 -15.07 -7.21
N TYR A 881 23.05 -15.44 -7.53
CA TYR A 881 23.87 -16.36 -6.75
C TYR A 881 25.32 -15.89 -6.70
N TYR A 882 26.04 -16.28 -5.65
CA TYR A 882 27.50 -16.06 -5.61
C TYR A 882 28.22 -17.04 -6.53
N PRO A 883 29.35 -16.63 -7.11
CA PRO A 883 30.23 -17.56 -7.78
C PRO A 883 30.56 -18.76 -6.87
N GLY A 884 30.42 -19.97 -7.38
CA GLY A 884 30.60 -21.19 -6.63
C GLY A 884 29.40 -21.72 -5.84
N GLU A 885 28.30 -20.96 -5.76
CA GLU A 885 27.03 -21.50 -5.21
C GLU A 885 26.42 -22.53 -6.16
N VAL A 886 25.86 -23.59 -5.60
CA VAL A 886 25.11 -24.58 -6.39
C VAL A 886 23.71 -24.03 -6.66
N VAL A 887 23.40 -23.85 -7.94
CA VAL A 887 22.08 -23.44 -8.42
C VAL A 887 21.31 -24.69 -8.77
N ASN A 888 20.17 -24.88 -8.13
CA ASN A 888 19.20 -25.94 -8.44
C ASN A 888 17.96 -25.32 -9.06
N PHE A 889 17.42 -25.93 -10.12
CA PHE A 889 16.18 -25.47 -10.74
C PHE A 889 15.44 -26.63 -11.41
N GLN A 890 14.16 -26.43 -11.63
CA GLN A 890 13.27 -27.34 -12.34
C GLN A 890 12.72 -26.66 -13.60
N LEU A 891 12.06 -27.45 -14.45
CA LEU A 891 11.39 -26.93 -15.63
C LEU A 891 9.89 -27.01 -15.46
N TYR A 892 9.22 -25.91 -15.76
CA TYR A 892 7.79 -25.89 -15.97
C TYR A 892 7.48 -26.18 -17.43
N ASN A 893 6.79 -27.28 -17.67
CA ASN A 893 6.49 -27.79 -19.01
C ASN A 893 5.03 -28.29 -19.09
N PRO A 894 4.05 -27.36 -19.01
CA PRO A 894 2.63 -27.71 -18.94
C PRO A 894 2.13 -28.43 -20.19
N ASP A 895 2.76 -28.19 -21.34
CA ASP A 895 2.38 -28.80 -22.62
C ASP A 895 3.02 -30.17 -22.85
N ASN A 896 3.76 -30.70 -21.85
CA ASN A 896 4.51 -31.97 -21.97
C ASN A 896 5.37 -32.07 -23.25
N GLN A 897 5.91 -30.94 -23.68
CA GLN A 897 6.79 -30.92 -24.84
C GLN A 897 8.09 -31.65 -24.52
N GLU A 898 8.60 -32.41 -25.46
CA GLU A 898 9.85 -33.11 -25.21
C GLU A 898 11.03 -32.12 -25.22
N VAL A 899 11.68 -32.00 -24.04
CA VAL A 899 12.88 -31.14 -23.87
C VAL A 899 14.04 -31.79 -24.62
N ASP A 900 14.63 -31.07 -25.56
CA ASP A 900 15.82 -31.55 -26.27
C ASP A 900 17.05 -31.39 -25.37
N TYR A 901 17.26 -30.18 -24.83
CA TYR A 901 18.33 -29.91 -23.86
C TYR A 901 18.12 -28.59 -23.13
N VAL A 902 18.79 -28.46 -22.00
CA VAL A 902 18.92 -27.22 -21.28
C VAL A 902 20.35 -26.73 -21.41
N ILE A 903 20.52 -25.43 -21.68
CA ILE A 903 21.82 -24.78 -21.80
C ILE A 903 21.99 -23.79 -20.64
N VAL A 904 23.11 -23.90 -19.94
CA VAL A 904 23.60 -22.88 -19.01
C VAL A 904 24.80 -22.20 -19.65
N ASN A 905 24.66 -20.92 -20.00
CA ASN A 905 25.58 -20.18 -20.88
C ASN A 905 25.80 -20.93 -22.21
N SER A 906 26.91 -21.66 -22.34
CA SER A 906 27.23 -22.45 -23.53
C SER A 906 27.24 -23.97 -23.26
N THR A 907 26.94 -24.39 -22.03
CA THR A 907 27.06 -25.76 -21.58
C THR A 907 25.71 -26.43 -21.48
N LYS A 908 25.56 -27.56 -22.15
CA LYS A 908 24.37 -28.43 -22.03
C LYS A 908 24.43 -29.21 -20.72
N ILE A 909 23.37 -29.13 -19.94
CA ILE A 909 23.21 -29.88 -18.71
C ILE A 909 22.01 -30.82 -18.78
N LYS A 910 21.99 -31.82 -17.91
CA LYS A 910 20.91 -32.81 -17.78
C LYS A 910 20.34 -32.75 -16.37
N ALA A 911 19.07 -33.07 -16.27
CA ALA A 911 18.44 -33.27 -14.99
C ALA A 911 18.97 -34.56 -14.31
N ASN A 912 18.90 -34.57 -12.99
CA ASN A 912 19.10 -35.78 -12.18
C ASN A 912 17.87 -36.71 -12.29
N ALA A 913 17.86 -37.81 -11.54
CA ALA A 913 16.76 -38.79 -11.56
C ALA A 913 15.42 -38.24 -11.09
N GLU A 914 15.44 -37.11 -10.35
CA GLU A 914 14.28 -36.44 -9.77
C GLU A 914 13.82 -35.24 -10.65
N GLY A 915 14.39 -35.07 -11.84
CA GLY A 915 14.05 -33.98 -12.76
C GLY A 915 14.67 -32.64 -12.42
N MET A 916 15.56 -32.59 -11.43
CA MET A 916 16.24 -31.38 -10.98
C MET A 916 17.50 -31.14 -11.80
N PHE A 917 17.69 -29.91 -12.29
CA PHE A 917 18.93 -29.44 -12.91
C PHE A 917 19.80 -28.74 -11.89
N SER A 918 21.11 -28.90 -12.01
CA SER A 918 22.07 -28.31 -11.09
C SER A 918 23.33 -27.86 -11.81
N PHE A 919 23.86 -26.70 -11.42
CA PHE A 919 25.17 -26.21 -11.85
C PHE A 919 25.80 -25.32 -10.78
N GLU A 920 27.10 -25.14 -10.82
CA GLU A 920 27.82 -24.20 -9.97
C GLU A 920 27.81 -22.82 -10.63
N MET A 921 27.42 -21.77 -9.89
CA MET A 921 27.32 -20.41 -10.42
C MET A 921 28.69 -19.89 -10.89
N PRO A 922 28.85 -19.50 -12.15
CA PRO A 922 30.08 -18.90 -12.65
C PRO A 922 30.36 -17.52 -12.05
N SER A 923 31.58 -17.03 -12.27
CA SER A 923 32.00 -15.66 -11.89
C SER A 923 31.41 -14.55 -12.78
N GLU A 924 30.52 -14.89 -13.68
CA GLU A 924 29.82 -13.98 -14.61
C GLU A 924 28.31 -14.23 -14.59
N ASN A 925 27.56 -13.25 -15.09
CA ASN A 925 26.11 -13.42 -15.25
C ASN A 925 25.82 -14.61 -16.15
N THR A 926 24.81 -15.38 -15.80
CA THR A 926 24.52 -16.68 -16.39
C THR A 926 23.16 -16.62 -17.12
N THR A 927 23.10 -17.33 -18.25
CA THR A 927 21.84 -17.51 -18.98
C THR A 927 21.45 -18.98 -18.99
N ILE A 928 20.19 -19.26 -18.62
CA ILE A 928 19.60 -20.60 -18.74
C ILE A 928 18.58 -20.56 -19.87
N SER A 929 18.72 -21.47 -20.82
CA SER A 929 17.80 -21.60 -21.94
C SER A 929 17.33 -23.05 -22.09
N VAL A 930 16.04 -23.22 -22.29
CA VAL A 930 15.41 -24.53 -22.56
C VAL A 930 15.13 -24.63 -24.04
N VAL A 931 15.53 -25.73 -24.64
CA VAL A 931 15.26 -26.03 -26.05
C VAL A 931 14.38 -27.27 -26.13
N PHE A 932 13.20 -27.11 -26.70
CA PHE A 932 12.26 -28.19 -26.96
C PHE A 932 12.47 -28.81 -28.32
N LYS A 933 12.19 -30.10 -28.47
CA LYS A 933 12.21 -30.76 -29.76
C LYS A 933 11.13 -30.21 -30.68
N SER A 934 11.49 -29.91 -31.91
CA SER A 934 10.52 -29.48 -32.90
C SER A 934 9.52 -30.62 -33.17
N ILE A 935 8.23 -30.34 -33.06
CA ILE A 935 7.18 -31.26 -33.47
C ILE A 935 7.29 -31.40 -34.99
N LYS A 936 7.74 -32.53 -35.50
CA LYS A 936 7.60 -32.85 -36.89
C LYS A 936 6.13 -33.12 -37.18
N ASN A 937 5.47 -32.20 -37.81
CA ASN A 937 4.19 -32.48 -38.47
C ASN A 937 4.46 -33.35 -39.69
N ASP A 938 4.40 -34.65 -39.53
CA ASP A 938 4.30 -35.58 -40.62
C ASP A 938 2.82 -35.59 -41.11
N THR A 939 2.49 -34.57 -41.89
CA THR A 939 1.36 -34.65 -42.83
C THR A 939 1.95 -34.76 -44.24
N ILE A 940 2.02 -35.98 -44.74
CA ILE A 940 2.27 -36.30 -46.14
C ILE A 940 1.04 -35.81 -46.90
N ILE A 941 1.22 -34.77 -47.73
CA ILE A 941 0.41 -34.52 -48.89
C ILE A 941 1.37 -34.61 -50.06
N GLU A 942 1.27 -35.72 -50.79
CA GLU A 942 1.84 -35.82 -52.12
C GLU A 942 1.09 -34.82 -53.03
N ASP A 943 1.81 -33.86 -53.59
CA ASP A 943 1.50 -33.40 -54.92
C ASP A 943 2.77 -32.91 -55.63
N ASN A 944 2.84 -33.27 -56.89
CA ASN A 944 3.99 -33.24 -57.78
C ASN A 944 4.30 -31.83 -58.30
N ASN A 945 5.59 -31.64 -58.62
CA ASN A 945 6.20 -30.66 -59.50
C ASN A 945 6.50 -29.26 -58.94
N GLU A 946 7.73 -28.99 -58.56
CA GLU A 946 8.71 -28.21 -59.33
C GLU A 946 10.01 -27.99 -58.54
N LYS A 947 11.07 -27.77 -59.29
CA LYS A 947 12.50 -27.86 -58.97
C LYS A 947 13.00 -27.04 -57.71
N PRO A 948 14.17 -27.39 -57.16
CA PRO A 948 14.68 -26.90 -55.94
C PRO A 948 15.37 -25.53 -56.06
N LEU A 949 15.04 -24.63 -55.18
CA LEU A 949 15.86 -23.45 -54.85
C LEU A 949 16.49 -23.69 -53.47
N THR A 950 17.75 -24.05 -53.52
CA THR A 950 18.67 -24.02 -52.40
C THR A 950 18.78 -22.60 -51.87
N GLY A 951 18.42 -22.40 -50.59
CA GLY A 951 18.64 -21.14 -49.90
C GLY A 951 18.69 -21.38 -48.38
N LEU A 952 19.91 -21.43 -47.89
CA LEU A 952 20.26 -21.46 -46.48
C LEU A 952 19.37 -20.58 -45.63
N TYR A 953 18.78 -21.15 -44.58
CA TYR A 953 18.48 -20.43 -43.36
C TYR A 953 19.28 -21.07 -42.23
N VAL A 954 20.46 -20.47 -41.99
CA VAL A 954 21.28 -20.69 -40.81
C VAL A 954 21.20 -19.45 -39.98
N CYS A 955 20.67 -19.62 -38.77
CA CYS A 955 20.94 -18.90 -37.53
C CYS A 955 21.26 -17.40 -37.61
N GLY A 956 20.30 -16.57 -37.28
CA GLY A 956 20.48 -15.18 -36.97
C GLY A 956 20.26 -14.88 -35.46
N ALA A 957 21.13 -15.39 -34.60
CA ALA A 957 21.13 -15.02 -33.17
C ALA A 957 22.56 -14.79 -32.63
N ALA A 958 23.45 -14.29 -33.51
CA ALA A 958 24.81 -13.94 -33.05
C ALA A 958 25.42 -12.82 -33.91
N ALA A 959 24.71 -11.73 -34.21
CA ALA A 959 25.29 -10.58 -34.88
C ALA A 959 24.48 -9.29 -34.63
N LEU A 960 24.34 -8.88 -33.38
CA LEU A 960 23.80 -7.55 -33.02
C LEU A 960 24.55 -6.94 -31.83
N VAL A 961 25.85 -7.17 -31.74
CA VAL A 961 26.73 -6.48 -30.76
C VAL A 961 27.99 -5.94 -31.49
N ALA A 962 27.88 -5.50 -32.71
CA ALA A 962 29.00 -4.85 -33.39
C ALA A 962 28.60 -3.82 -34.46
N ALA A 963 27.54 -3.03 -34.19
CA ALA A 963 27.16 -1.92 -35.08
C ALA A 963 26.53 -0.70 -34.37
N SER A 964 26.96 -0.37 -33.13
CA SER A 964 26.59 0.90 -32.49
C SER A 964 27.79 1.73 -32.06
N GLY A 965 28.92 1.60 -32.72
CA GLY A 965 30.18 2.29 -32.43
C GLY A 965 30.70 3.24 -33.51
N ALA A 966 29.89 3.71 -34.45
CA ALA A 966 30.40 4.57 -35.53
C ALA A 966 29.38 5.50 -36.15
N VAL A 967 28.50 6.16 -35.42
CA VAL A 967 27.75 7.35 -35.93
C VAL A 967 27.51 8.35 -34.78
N VAL A 968 28.52 8.81 -34.14
CA VAL A 968 28.50 10.07 -33.35
C VAL A 968 29.84 10.79 -33.52
N TYR A 969 30.25 11.03 -34.77
CA TYR A 969 31.32 12.01 -35.06
C TYR A 969 31.09 12.66 -36.43
N GLY A 970 30.06 13.49 -36.53
CA GLY A 970 29.82 14.12 -37.83
C GLY A 970 28.65 15.13 -37.92
N ALA A 971 28.28 15.81 -36.83
CA ALA A 971 27.26 16.88 -36.91
C ALA A 971 27.45 17.96 -35.86
N LYS A 972 28.67 18.51 -35.73
CA LYS A 972 28.92 19.76 -35.04
C LYS A 972 29.80 20.64 -35.91
N LYS A 973 29.25 21.16 -37.00
CA LYS A 973 29.71 22.38 -37.73
C LYS A 973 28.69 22.72 -38.81
N LYS A 974 27.71 23.54 -38.44
CA LYS A 974 27.07 24.57 -39.27
C LYS A 974 25.72 24.93 -38.68
N LYS A 975 25.71 25.98 -37.86
CA LYS A 975 24.77 27.08 -37.90
C LYS A 975 25.01 28.02 -36.73
N LYS A 976 25.99 28.87 -36.90
CA LYS A 976 25.96 30.21 -36.35
C LYS A 976 25.86 31.11 -37.56
N LYS A 977 24.70 31.76 -37.75
CA LYS A 977 24.46 33.07 -38.34
C LYS A 977 23.01 33.21 -38.79
N LYS A 978 22.32 34.04 -38.06
CA LYS A 978 21.39 35.13 -38.32
C LYS A 978 20.37 35.10 -37.20
N GLU A 979 20.49 35.97 -36.22
CA GLU A 979 20.10 37.37 -36.11
C GLU A 979 18.92 37.74 -37.00
N GLN A 980 17.78 37.84 -36.41
CA GLN A 980 17.09 39.02 -35.90
C GLN A 980 15.89 38.56 -35.18
#